data_bd1c7f566a11b1062aae4cb6948d9406
#
_entry.id   bd1c7f566a11b1062aae4cb6948d9406
#
_cell.length_a   1.000
_cell.length_b   1.000
_cell.length_c   1.000
_cell.angle_alpha   90.00
_cell.angle_beta   90.00
_cell.angle_gamma   90.00
#
_symmetry.space_group_name_H-M   'P 1'
#
loop_
_entity.id
_entity.type
_entity.pdbx_description
1 polymer ?
#
loop_
_entity_poly.entity_id
_entity_poly.type
_entity_poly.pdbx_seq_one_letter_code
_entity_poly.pdbx_strand_id
1 'polypeptide(L)'
;MPDPTHQPAPAHLFLAGALRRDRRECLGTLLLPGPAHPAVRVIDANRRSGGPYTVAGALMRALVPAALTERPDLVATHQVEILTAAADLRGIVPATQETLTSLAVPTERTRFYARQRTLRIAHGLKEFLHDLLSAPGRGPCAVVVDDLDHADPTDAEFVAVLLRRMDPAVLTVVAGGTTGLLDPAVEVPAEPGTPLGEQLHTALLRYCRRVDCAPAPAPAGSPGEPRALAAQYVAGDCRDDDPATLAAYRDLAPDERQRLHDTRADQLEAAEDPVTALGALPFHREHGSDPLGAGLAAMEQAMTTCVLHGFYDAVLDFCRRGRALTDWETTARRRWTFSTLLPTTLSALGRAEEAEAICDEARVHMRDPRVHMQVAYATAMLYTRHRAPGRRDHERATAWINTAIAISSLLPDARSRAFSTVFHHNGLALIEAHRGRPLEALELVTQGMAALDRELGEGEHNLHRSVLRHNRATVLTGLGRYEEALAELRVVIDADPYYPEYHLDLGNLLQRMGRHEEAAAAYDTVTRLGPPFPELYYNRGDLRNGQGDEEGALADFGYVLELDPGFVDAYVNRAGLLLDRGETDAAEHDIRAGLELAPDSPLLLAALGRLHADREETESARAAFDRALSAAPDLVAALCGRAGLSFDAGEADAALDDFGRAVEAAPHDPAIRYNRAFVLRSVGRWDEALADLEAAAADTPDDPEVREALEECRQRLTAV
;
A
#
# COMPACT_ATOMS: atom_id res chain seq x y z
N MET A 1 25.65 -4.80 41.98
CA MET A 1 26.08 -3.80 41.03
C MET A 1 25.79 -4.37 39.65
N PRO A 2 25.03 -3.72 38.77
CA PRO A 2 24.86 -4.18 37.40
C PRO A 2 26.21 -4.07 36.67
N ASP A 3 26.47 -5.06 35.84
CA ASP A 3 27.69 -5.17 35.02
C ASP A 3 27.77 -3.93 34.07
N PRO A 4 28.84 -3.15 34.07
CA PRO A 4 28.98 -1.96 33.26
C PRO A 4 29.16 -2.24 31.75
N THR A 5 29.14 -3.50 31.32
CA THR A 5 29.33 -3.91 29.91
C THR A 5 28.04 -4.11 29.13
N HIS A 6 26.87 -4.05 29.77
CA HIS A 6 25.59 -4.12 29.05
C HIS A 6 25.08 -2.69 28.80
N GLN A 7 25.61 -2.03 27.76
CA GLN A 7 24.84 -0.94 27.12
C GLN A 7 23.59 -1.59 26.53
N PRO A 8 22.37 -1.11 26.88
CA PRO A 8 21.16 -1.59 26.23
C PRO A 8 21.32 -1.40 24.73
N ALA A 9 20.84 -2.39 23.94
CA ALA A 9 20.86 -2.27 22.49
C ALA A 9 20.22 -0.93 22.07
N PRO A 10 20.74 -0.26 21.03
CA PRO A 10 20.17 1.00 20.58
C PRO A 10 18.68 0.79 20.27
N ALA A 11 17.85 1.70 20.71
CA ALA A 11 16.40 1.65 20.50
C ALA A 11 15.91 3.06 20.16
N HIS A 12 14.85 3.13 19.38
CA HIS A 12 14.11 4.38 19.21
C HIS A 12 13.52 4.83 20.54
N LEU A 13 13.18 6.12 20.67
CA LEU A 13 12.66 6.70 21.91
C LEU A 13 11.27 7.31 21.67
N PHE A 14 10.40 7.17 22.68
CA PHE A 14 9.16 7.92 22.74
C PHE A 14 9.14 8.80 23.98
N LEU A 15 9.16 10.13 23.78
CA LEU A 15 9.07 11.14 24.84
C LEU A 15 7.59 11.42 25.12
N ALA A 16 7.08 10.84 26.20
CA ALA A 16 5.70 11.03 26.63
C ALA A 16 5.62 12.24 27.59
N GLY A 17 5.12 13.36 27.12
CA GLY A 17 4.97 14.59 27.90
C GLY A 17 3.75 15.40 27.46
N ALA A 18 3.03 15.97 28.44
CA ALA A 18 1.79 16.70 28.18
C ALA A 18 2.02 17.99 27.36
N LEU A 19 3.13 18.68 27.60
CA LEU A 19 3.48 19.91 26.92
C LEU A 19 4.80 19.79 26.16
N ARG A 20 4.93 20.54 25.08
CA ARG A 20 6.19 20.63 24.30
C ARG A 20 7.39 21.03 25.17
N ARG A 21 7.19 21.95 26.12
CA ARG A 21 8.27 22.36 27.02
C ARG A 21 8.77 21.21 27.89
N ASP A 22 7.88 20.32 28.34
CA ASP A 22 8.25 19.15 29.16
C ASP A 22 9.14 18.21 28.34
N ARG A 23 8.75 17.93 27.10
CA ARG A 23 9.52 17.10 26.17
C ARG A 23 10.86 17.72 25.79
N ARG A 24 10.94 19.05 25.59
CA ARG A 24 12.19 19.76 25.30
C ARG A 24 13.16 19.70 26.44
N GLU A 25 12.71 19.87 27.67
CA GLU A 25 13.57 19.76 28.86
C GLU A 25 14.04 18.30 29.04
N CYS A 26 13.16 17.34 28.89
CA CYS A 26 13.52 15.93 28.89
C CYS A 26 14.59 15.61 27.84
N LEU A 27 14.40 16.09 26.61
CA LEU A 27 15.35 15.92 25.51
C LEU A 27 16.74 16.45 25.86
N GLY A 28 16.83 17.59 26.57
CA GLY A 28 18.07 18.18 27.01
C GLY A 28 18.86 17.32 27.99
N THR A 29 18.23 16.35 28.63
CA THR A 29 18.88 15.41 29.57
C THR A 29 19.36 14.12 28.92
N LEU A 30 18.94 13.84 27.67
CA LEU A 30 19.25 12.61 26.98
C LEU A 30 20.61 12.67 26.26
N LEU A 31 21.39 11.60 26.39
CA LEU A 31 22.60 11.40 25.60
C LEU A 31 22.19 10.74 24.27
N LEU A 32 22.05 11.57 23.23
CA LEU A 32 21.71 11.11 21.87
C LEU A 32 22.94 11.21 20.97
N PRO A 33 23.00 10.37 19.91
CA PRO A 33 23.90 10.60 18.78
C PRO A 33 23.71 12.01 18.21
N GLY A 34 24.69 12.50 17.46
CA GLY A 34 24.56 13.78 16.77
C GLY A 34 23.33 13.83 15.85
N PRO A 35 22.78 15.01 15.55
CA PRO A 35 21.66 15.14 14.65
C PRO A 35 22.03 14.67 13.24
N ALA A 36 21.08 14.08 12.52
CA ALA A 36 21.24 13.68 11.11
C ALA A 36 21.68 14.86 10.24
N HIS A 37 21.21 16.05 10.58
CA HIS A 37 21.64 17.33 10.02
C HIS A 37 21.36 18.45 11.03
N PRO A 38 22.24 19.46 11.18
CA PRO A 38 22.02 20.55 12.13
C PRO A 38 20.69 21.29 11.98
N ALA A 39 20.17 21.40 10.74
CA ALA A 39 18.91 22.08 10.46
C ALA A 39 17.66 21.28 10.90
N VAL A 40 17.79 19.96 11.10
CA VAL A 40 16.66 19.07 11.48
C VAL A 40 16.85 18.45 12.86
N ARG A 41 17.53 19.16 13.76
CA ARG A 41 17.72 18.68 15.13
C ARG A 41 16.41 18.34 15.84
N VAL A 42 15.38 19.17 15.65
CA VAL A 42 14.02 18.96 16.13
C VAL A 42 13.06 19.39 15.02
N ILE A 43 12.24 18.45 14.55
CA ILE A 43 11.18 18.70 13.55
C ILE A 43 9.86 18.77 14.30
N ASP A 44 9.08 19.80 14.02
CA ASP A 44 7.70 19.94 14.48
C ASP A 44 6.78 19.22 13.49
N ALA A 45 6.14 18.15 13.93
CA ALA A 45 5.26 17.32 13.10
C ALA A 45 3.86 17.92 12.88
N ASN A 46 3.55 19.06 13.52
CA ASN A 46 2.22 19.64 13.42
C ASN A 46 1.85 19.99 11.98
N ARG A 47 0.79 19.35 11.46
CA ARG A 47 0.30 19.52 10.08
C ARG A 47 -0.05 20.96 9.70
N ARG A 48 -0.26 21.85 10.67
CA ARG A 48 -0.47 23.29 10.40
C ARG A 48 0.77 23.95 9.80
N SER A 49 1.97 23.36 9.96
CA SER A 49 3.19 23.89 9.35
C SER A 49 3.18 23.74 7.83
N GLY A 50 2.92 22.54 7.33
CA GLY A 50 3.05 22.22 5.91
C GLY A 50 2.05 21.22 5.35
N GLY A 51 1.09 20.74 6.16
CA GLY A 51 0.15 19.70 5.73
C GLY A 51 0.83 18.33 5.60
N PRO A 52 0.49 17.56 4.55
CA PRO A 52 1.12 16.27 4.27
C PRO A 52 2.64 16.36 4.12
N TYR A 53 3.35 15.37 4.65
CA TYR A 53 4.81 15.28 4.61
C TYR A 53 5.56 16.47 5.24
N THR A 54 5.02 17.08 6.28
CA THR A 54 5.71 18.12 7.06
C THR A 54 7.06 17.60 7.58
N VAL A 55 7.08 16.40 8.17
CA VAL A 55 8.30 15.77 8.72
C VAL A 55 9.22 15.28 7.61
N ALA A 56 8.71 14.47 6.70
CA ALA A 56 9.49 13.92 5.60
C ALA A 56 10.07 15.02 4.71
N GLY A 57 9.27 16.04 4.38
CA GLY A 57 9.72 17.20 3.60
C GLY A 57 10.81 17.99 4.28
N ALA A 58 10.73 18.20 5.60
CA ALA A 58 11.79 18.87 6.36
C ALA A 58 13.12 18.10 6.30
N LEU A 59 13.07 16.76 6.41
CA LEU A 59 14.25 15.90 6.24
C LEU A 59 14.83 16.00 4.83
N MET A 60 13.99 15.93 3.80
CA MET A 60 14.44 16.01 2.40
C MET A 60 15.09 17.37 2.11
N ARG A 61 14.48 18.48 2.49
CA ARG A 61 15.06 19.83 2.32
C ARG A 61 16.41 19.98 2.99
N ALA A 62 16.62 19.34 4.13
CA ALA A 62 17.88 19.40 4.84
C ALA A 62 18.98 18.51 4.23
N LEU A 63 18.63 17.31 3.79
CA LEU A 63 19.60 16.29 3.41
C LEU A 63 19.91 16.28 1.90
N VAL A 64 18.92 16.51 1.05
CA VAL A 64 19.06 16.38 -0.41
C VAL A 64 20.09 17.32 -1.03
N PRO A 65 20.24 18.61 -0.61
CA PRO A 65 21.27 19.48 -1.20
C PRO A 65 22.70 18.96 -1.04
N ALA A 66 23.01 18.34 0.11
CA ALA A 66 24.30 17.69 0.32
C ALA A 66 24.39 16.36 -0.44
N ALA A 67 23.33 15.57 -0.40
CA ALA A 67 23.25 14.28 -1.11
C ALA A 67 23.43 14.44 -2.62
N LEU A 68 22.94 15.52 -3.24
CA LEU A 68 23.17 15.81 -4.66
C LEU A 68 24.66 15.92 -5.02
N THR A 69 25.50 16.35 -4.08
CA THR A 69 26.95 16.45 -4.29
C THR A 69 27.66 15.12 -3.99
N GLU A 70 27.25 14.44 -2.92
CA GLU A 70 27.93 13.25 -2.40
C GLU A 70 27.44 11.96 -3.09
N ARG A 71 26.15 11.85 -3.35
CA ARG A 71 25.45 10.66 -3.88
C ARG A 71 24.35 11.07 -4.87
N PRO A 72 24.70 11.70 -6.00
CA PRO A 72 23.72 12.10 -7.02
C PRO A 72 22.94 10.90 -7.59
N ASP A 73 23.56 9.71 -7.63
CA ASP A 73 22.96 8.44 -8.00
C ASP A 73 21.76 8.10 -7.12
N LEU A 74 21.93 8.23 -5.80
CA LEU A 74 20.89 7.94 -4.81
C LEU A 74 19.72 8.92 -4.93
N VAL A 75 20.00 10.21 -5.12
CA VAL A 75 18.96 11.22 -5.34
C VAL A 75 18.19 10.95 -6.64
N ALA A 76 18.87 10.53 -7.70
CA ALA A 76 18.22 10.19 -8.96
C ALA A 76 17.33 8.93 -8.84
N THR A 77 17.75 7.94 -8.06
CA THR A 77 16.95 6.73 -7.80
C THR A 77 15.66 7.07 -7.04
N HIS A 78 15.74 7.94 -6.03
CA HIS A 78 14.61 8.29 -5.15
C HIS A 78 13.93 9.61 -5.49
N GLN A 79 14.08 10.09 -6.73
CA GLN A 79 13.50 11.38 -7.15
C GLN A 79 11.98 11.48 -6.97
N VAL A 80 11.27 10.36 -7.18
CA VAL A 80 9.79 10.33 -7.06
C VAL A 80 9.36 10.57 -5.63
N GLU A 81 9.99 9.89 -4.67
CA GLU A 81 9.71 9.99 -3.24
C GLU A 81 10.10 11.37 -2.70
N ILE A 82 11.31 11.81 -3.03
CA ILE A 82 11.84 13.12 -2.63
C ILE A 82 10.91 14.24 -3.10
N LEU A 83 10.54 14.25 -4.40
CA LEU A 83 9.68 15.29 -4.96
C LEU A 83 8.21 15.17 -4.53
N THR A 84 7.78 13.98 -4.08
CA THR A 84 6.45 13.82 -3.48
C THR A 84 6.42 14.44 -2.07
N ALA A 85 7.46 14.24 -1.25
CA ALA A 85 7.56 14.77 0.10
C ALA A 85 7.98 16.25 0.14
N ALA A 86 8.75 16.72 -0.83
CA ALA A 86 9.31 18.06 -0.91
C ALA A 86 9.29 18.58 -2.35
N ALA A 87 8.10 18.93 -2.85
CA ALA A 87 7.89 19.39 -4.23
C ALA A 87 8.68 20.67 -4.58
N ASP A 88 8.99 21.49 -3.60
CA ASP A 88 9.82 22.68 -3.71
C ASP A 88 11.27 22.39 -4.11
N LEU A 89 11.76 21.16 -3.92
CA LEU A 89 13.06 20.71 -4.40
C LEU A 89 13.13 20.43 -5.91
N ARG A 90 12.03 20.55 -6.65
CA ARG A 90 11.99 20.34 -8.11
C ARG A 90 13.01 21.22 -8.89
N GLY A 91 13.40 22.34 -8.34
CA GLY A 91 14.42 23.21 -8.94
C GLY A 91 15.84 22.63 -8.93
N ILE A 92 16.13 21.65 -8.06
CA ILE A 92 17.47 21.05 -7.87
C ILE A 92 17.48 19.53 -8.09
N VAL A 93 16.37 18.84 -7.82
CA VAL A 93 16.23 17.39 -8.05
C VAL A 93 15.72 17.16 -9.46
N PRO A 94 16.38 16.30 -10.26
CA PRO A 94 15.89 15.96 -11.61
C PRO A 94 14.51 15.30 -11.55
N ALA A 95 13.55 15.80 -12.35
CA ALA A 95 12.22 15.21 -12.46
C ALA A 95 12.13 14.44 -13.78
N THR A 96 12.90 13.36 -13.93
CA THR A 96 13.02 12.61 -15.18
C THR A 96 12.04 11.45 -15.31
N GLN A 97 11.37 11.06 -14.22
CA GLN A 97 10.43 9.92 -14.18
C GLN A 97 8.97 10.40 -14.04
N GLU A 98 8.59 11.41 -14.84
CA GLU A 98 7.21 11.87 -14.87
C GLU A 98 6.31 10.91 -15.66
N THR A 99 5.11 10.65 -15.15
CA THR A 99 4.11 9.76 -15.75
C THR A 99 2.96 10.56 -16.31
N LEU A 100 2.17 9.98 -17.22
CA LEU A 100 0.93 10.61 -17.69
C LEU A 100 -0.01 10.96 -16.54
N THR A 101 0.03 10.19 -15.42
CA THR A 101 -0.75 10.50 -14.23
C THR A 101 -0.22 11.73 -13.48
N SER A 102 1.09 11.88 -13.34
CA SER A 102 1.68 13.04 -12.65
C SER A 102 1.53 14.33 -13.44
N LEU A 103 1.52 14.23 -14.77
CA LEU A 103 1.37 15.37 -15.70
C LEU A 103 -0.09 15.72 -16.00
N ALA A 104 -1.06 14.85 -15.66
CA ALA A 104 -2.45 15.06 -16.02
C ALA A 104 -3.06 16.27 -15.30
N VAL A 105 -3.68 17.14 -16.06
CA VAL A 105 -4.48 18.26 -15.52
C VAL A 105 -5.76 17.71 -14.84
N PRO A 106 -6.32 18.41 -13.83
CA PRO A 106 -7.47 17.92 -13.07
C PRO A 106 -8.68 17.52 -13.93
N THR A 107 -8.92 18.26 -15.01
CA THR A 107 -10.07 18.05 -15.91
C THR A 107 -9.96 16.81 -16.80
N GLU A 108 -8.75 16.33 -17.05
CA GLU A 108 -8.47 15.15 -17.90
C GLU A 108 -8.03 13.93 -17.10
N ARG A 109 -7.91 14.06 -15.78
CA ARG A 109 -7.39 13.01 -14.93
C ARG A 109 -8.41 11.89 -14.76
N THR A 110 -8.14 10.74 -15.36
CA THR A 110 -8.99 9.54 -15.31
C THR A 110 -8.40 8.41 -14.45
N ARG A 111 -7.14 8.57 -14.03
CA ARG A 111 -6.44 7.63 -13.14
C ARG A 111 -5.94 8.37 -11.91
N PHE A 112 -6.26 7.84 -10.74
CA PHE A 112 -5.80 8.33 -9.45
C PHE A 112 -4.84 7.34 -8.82
N TYR A 113 -3.99 7.80 -7.92
CA TYR A 113 -3.07 6.94 -7.21
C TYR A 113 -3.83 5.99 -6.27
N ALA A 114 -3.28 4.80 -6.05
CA ALA A 114 -3.79 3.89 -5.04
C ALA A 114 -3.52 4.43 -3.63
N ARG A 115 -4.29 3.98 -2.63
CA ARG A 115 -4.09 4.35 -1.22
C ARG A 115 -2.67 4.05 -0.74
N GLN A 116 -2.13 2.90 -1.12
CA GLN A 116 -0.79 2.46 -0.72
C GLN A 116 0.34 3.37 -1.25
N ARG A 117 0.03 4.38 -2.07
CA ARG A 117 1.07 5.29 -2.58
C ARG A 117 1.85 5.97 -1.45
N THR A 118 1.17 6.48 -0.41
CA THR A 118 1.84 7.15 0.72
C THR A 118 2.74 6.19 1.48
N LEU A 119 2.29 4.96 1.71
CA LEU A 119 3.10 3.91 2.32
C LEU A 119 4.31 3.55 1.45
N ARG A 120 4.13 3.39 0.14
CA ARG A 120 5.24 3.13 -0.79
C ARG A 120 6.27 4.28 -0.74
N ILE A 121 5.81 5.53 -0.76
CA ILE A 121 6.68 6.71 -0.61
C ILE A 121 7.43 6.67 0.73
N ALA A 122 6.77 6.35 1.84
CA ALA A 122 7.40 6.23 3.15
C ALA A 122 8.51 5.16 3.15
N HIS A 123 8.27 4.01 2.49
CA HIS A 123 9.29 2.98 2.32
C HIS A 123 10.48 3.47 1.49
N GLY A 124 10.25 4.10 0.34
CA GLY A 124 11.32 4.63 -0.50
C GLY A 124 12.14 5.72 0.20
N LEU A 125 11.48 6.62 0.95
CA LEU A 125 12.17 7.63 1.77
C LEU A 125 13.02 6.99 2.88
N LYS A 126 12.54 5.88 3.49
CA LYS A 126 13.35 5.13 4.46
C LYS A 126 14.59 4.52 3.79
N GLU A 127 14.46 3.93 2.58
CA GLU A 127 15.61 3.40 1.85
C GLU A 127 16.62 4.53 1.53
N PHE A 128 16.14 5.66 1.01
CA PHE A 128 16.99 6.83 0.77
C PHE A 128 17.76 7.25 2.03
N LEU A 129 17.07 7.36 3.17
CA LEU A 129 17.70 7.74 4.44
C LEU A 129 18.69 6.69 4.91
N HIS A 130 18.34 5.41 4.80
CA HIS A 130 19.22 4.32 5.20
C HIS A 130 20.52 4.33 4.39
N ASP A 131 20.43 4.37 3.07
CA ASP A 131 21.59 4.33 2.17
C ASP A 131 22.47 5.57 2.27
N LEU A 132 21.83 6.73 2.49
CA LEU A 132 22.56 7.99 2.70
C LEU A 132 23.30 8.00 4.04
N LEU A 133 22.67 7.53 5.12
CA LEU A 133 23.21 7.65 6.49
C LEU A 133 24.13 6.48 6.87
N SER A 134 24.01 5.32 6.19
CA SER A 134 24.91 4.17 6.38
C SER A 134 26.23 4.29 5.59
N ALA A 135 26.44 5.39 4.87
CA ALA A 135 27.65 5.60 4.09
C ALA A 135 28.93 5.53 4.97
N PRO A 136 30.03 4.94 4.47
CA PRO A 136 31.26 4.82 5.23
C PRO A 136 31.76 6.15 5.78
N GLY A 137 32.12 6.19 7.06
CA GLY A 137 32.62 7.40 7.74
C GLY A 137 31.54 8.28 8.37
N ARG A 138 30.26 7.98 8.19
CA ARG A 138 29.17 8.58 8.96
C ARG A 138 28.97 7.80 10.27
N GLY A 139 28.87 8.50 11.38
CA GLY A 139 28.52 7.91 12.67
C GLY A 139 27.02 7.86 12.89
N PRO A 140 26.57 7.22 14.00
CA PRO A 140 25.17 7.21 14.38
C PRO A 140 24.57 8.60 14.42
N CYS A 141 23.35 8.75 13.93
CA CYS A 141 22.61 10.00 13.89
C CYS A 141 21.31 9.90 14.70
N ALA A 142 20.76 11.06 15.08
CA ALA A 142 19.42 11.12 15.67
C ALA A 142 18.57 12.19 14.98
N VAL A 143 17.27 11.95 14.94
CA VAL A 143 16.24 12.91 14.57
C VAL A 143 15.18 12.95 15.65
N VAL A 144 14.76 14.16 16.02
CA VAL A 144 13.67 14.38 16.97
C VAL A 144 12.45 14.85 16.18
N VAL A 145 11.33 14.13 16.31
CA VAL A 145 10.05 14.47 15.72
C VAL A 145 9.06 14.73 16.84
N ASP A 146 8.75 16.00 17.10
CA ASP A 146 7.90 16.43 18.20
C ASP A 146 6.50 16.79 17.71
N ASP A 147 5.51 16.76 18.61
CA ASP A 147 4.10 17.07 18.36
C ASP A 147 3.38 16.10 17.38
N LEU A 148 3.68 14.83 17.51
CA LEU A 148 3.05 13.78 16.70
C LEU A 148 1.53 13.66 16.91
N ASP A 149 1.00 14.16 18.02
CA ASP A 149 -0.47 14.25 18.27
C ASP A 149 -1.20 15.06 17.18
N HIS A 150 -0.50 15.97 16.52
CA HIS A 150 -1.06 16.85 15.49
C HIS A 150 -0.47 16.61 14.11
N ALA A 151 0.27 15.50 13.92
CA ALA A 151 0.84 15.15 12.64
C ALA A 151 -0.24 14.86 11.59
N ASP A 152 0.12 15.07 10.31
CA ASP A 152 -0.68 14.54 9.22
C ASP A 152 -0.55 13.01 9.16
N PRO A 153 -1.60 12.27 8.77
CA PRO A 153 -1.52 10.82 8.63
C PRO A 153 -0.37 10.32 7.74
N THR A 154 0.04 11.08 6.72
CA THR A 154 1.22 10.72 5.89
C THR A 154 2.52 10.74 6.69
N ASP A 155 2.68 11.71 7.61
CA ASP A 155 3.85 11.77 8.50
C ASP A 155 3.77 10.72 9.62
N ALA A 156 2.58 10.43 10.15
CA ALA A 156 2.38 9.35 11.11
C ALA A 156 2.77 7.99 10.50
N GLU A 157 2.35 7.72 9.26
CA GLU A 157 2.73 6.53 8.49
C GLU A 157 4.25 6.48 8.22
N PHE A 158 4.85 7.60 7.80
CA PHE A 158 6.29 7.69 7.57
C PHE A 158 7.11 7.44 8.85
N VAL A 159 6.72 8.04 9.97
CA VAL A 159 7.38 7.82 11.26
C VAL A 159 7.22 6.37 11.72
N ALA A 160 6.04 5.76 11.56
CA ALA A 160 5.83 4.35 11.86
C ALA A 160 6.74 3.43 11.03
N VAL A 161 6.90 3.70 9.73
CA VAL A 161 7.84 2.98 8.86
C VAL A 161 9.29 3.16 9.33
N LEU A 162 9.70 4.37 9.71
CA LEU A 162 11.04 4.62 10.25
C LEU A 162 11.26 3.84 11.56
N LEU A 163 10.32 3.88 12.49
CA LEU A 163 10.43 3.17 13.77
C LEU A 163 10.55 1.65 13.58
N ARG A 164 9.86 1.10 12.59
CA ARG A 164 9.88 -0.34 12.33
C ARG A 164 11.10 -0.82 11.54
N ARG A 165 11.52 -0.04 10.54
CA ARG A 165 12.48 -0.52 9.52
C ARG A 165 13.85 0.14 9.58
N MET A 166 14.02 1.24 10.31
CA MET A 166 15.31 1.90 10.44
C MET A 166 16.10 1.30 11.61
N ASP A 167 17.33 0.92 11.36
CA ASP A 167 18.24 0.50 12.41
C ASP A 167 18.57 1.70 13.34
N PRO A 168 18.23 1.62 14.64
CA PRO A 168 18.57 2.69 15.58
C PRO A 168 20.07 2.98 15.69
N ALA A 169 20.93 2.04 15.30
CA ALA A 169 22.38 2.27 15.23
C ALA A 169 22.78 3.18 14.06
N VAL A 170 21.95 3.29 13.01
CA VAL A 170 22.13 4.21 11.89
C VAL A 170 21.42 5.52 12.16
N LEU A 171 20.12 5.46 12.48
CA LEU A 171 19.29 6.63 12.77
C LEU A 171 18.36 6.36 13.95
N THR A 172 18.68 6.94 15.12
CA THR A 172 17.76 6.92 16.25
C THR A 172 16.64 7.94 16.03
N VAL A 173 15.39 7.48 15.98
CA VAL A 173 14.20 8.34 15.97
C VAL A 173 13.74 8.58 17.40
N VAL A 174 13.58 9.87 17.75
CA VAL A 174 13.01 10.31 19.01
C VAL A 174 11.64 10.92 18.73
N ALA A 175 10.59 10.14 18.94
CA ALA A 175 9.21 10.56 18.76
C ALA A 175 8.71 11.30 20.00
N GLY A 176 8.07 12.45 19.85
CA GLY A 176 7.53 13.26 20.94
C GLY A 176 6.03 13.48 20.83
N GLY A 177 5.30 13.27 21.93
CA GLY A 177 3.87 13.48 21.98
C GLY A 177 3.26 13.19 23.35
N THR A 178 1.94 13.21 23.42
CA THR A 178 1.21 12.84 24.65
C THR A 178 1.04 11.31 24.74
N THR A 179 0.65 10.85 25.93
CA THR A 179 0.30 9.42 26.13
C THR A 179 -0.92 8.99 25.32
N GLY A 180 -1.73 9.95 24.84
CA GLY A 180 -2.88 9.69 23.98
C GLY A 180 -2.51 9.00 22.66
N LEU A 181 -1.29 9.22 22.16
CA LEU A 181 -0.77 8.52 20.96
C LEU A 181 -0.65 7.00 21.13
N LEU A 182 -0.68 6.49 22.35
CA LEU A 182 -0.62 5.05 22.64
C LEU A 182 -2.01 4.41 22.73
N ASP A 183 -3.08 5.19 22.55
CA ASP A 183 -4.45 4.71 22.63
C ASP A 183 -4.96 4.25 21.25
N PRO A 184 -5.23 2.96 21.05
CA PRO A 184 -5.75 2.44 19.79
C PRO A 184 -7.14 2.97 19.41
N ALA A 185 -7.89 3.53 20.36
CA ALA A 185 -9.24 4.10 20.10
C ALA A 185 -9.21 5.39 19.25
N VAL A 186 -8.05 6.00 19.06
CA VAL A 186 -7.88 7.21 18.24
C VAL A 186 -7.93 6.89 16.73
N GLU A 187 -7.81 5.64 16.34
CA GLU A 187 -7.77 5.25 14.92
C GLU A 187 -9.14 4.81 14.41
N VAL A 188 -9.51 5.33 13.24
CA VAL A 188 -10.73 4.91 12.54
C VAL A 188 -10.48 3.55 11.90
N PRO A 189 -11.23 2.50 12.28
CA PRO A 189 -11.05 1.17 11.69
C PRO A 189 -11.27 1.24 10.18
N ALA A 190 -10.32 0.72 9.41
CA ALA A 190 -10.55 0.44 8.00
C ALA A 190 -11.43 -0.80 7.85
N GLU A 191 -12.12 -0.94 6.71
CA GLU A 191 -12.86 -2.16 6.41
C GLU A 191 -11.92 -3.38 6.42
N PRO A 192 -12.39 -4.56 6.88
CA PRO A 192 -11.59 -5.79 6.87
C PRO A 192 -11.03 -6.09 5.47
N GLY A 193 -9.76 -6.39 5.38
CA GLY A 193 -9.09 -6.71 4.11
C GLY A 193 -8.43 -5.51 3.42
N THR A 194 -8.43 -4.32 4.02
CA THR A 194 -7.61 -3.21 3.52
C THR A 194 -6.21 -3.32 4.15
N PRO A 195 -5.15 -3.51 3.36
CA PRO A 195 -3.78 -3.49 3.90
C PRO A 195 -3.53 -2.11 4.53
N LEU A 196 -3.33 -2.09 5.82
CA LEU A 196 -2.90 -0.90 6.55
C LEU A 196 -1.40 -1.03 6.77
N GLY A 197 -0.66 0.03 6.47
CA GLY A 197 0.68 0.19 7.01
C GLY A 197 0.62 0.07 8.55
N GLU A 198 1.75 -0.23 9.17
CA GLU A 198 1.82 -0.27 10.63
C GLU A 198 1.40 1.07 11.21
N GLN A 199 0.47 1.03 12.14
CA GLN A 199 -0.09 2.23 12.74
C GLN A 199 0.89 2.84 13.74
N LEU A 200 0.94 4.15 13.85
CA LEU A 200 1.91 4.85 14.68
C LEU A 200 1.88 4.40 16.15
N HIS A 201 0.68 4.20 16.75
CA HIS A 201 0.57 3.74 18.13
C HIS A 201 1.22 2.37 18.34
N THR A 202 1.02 1.44 17.41
CA THR A 202 1.63 0.10 17.43
C THR A 202 3.15 0.20 17.30
N ALA A 203 3.64 1.01 16.37
CA ALA A 203 5.06 1.24 16.18
C ALA A 203 5.72 1.86 17.42
N LEU A 204 5.08 2.84 18.04
CA LEU A 204 5.57 3.46 19.29
C LEU A 204 5.65 2.44 20.43
N LEU A 205 4.63 1.60 20.60
CA LEU A 205 4.61 0.56 21.64
C LEU A 205 5.66 -0.53 21.42
N ARG A 206 5.91 -0.91 20.16
CA ARG A 206 6.72 -2.07 19.81
C ARG A 206 8.21 -1.75 19.65
N TYR A 207 8.55 -0.58 19.09
CA TYR A 207 9.91 -0.25 18.68
C TYR A 207 10.55 0.87 19.50
N CYS A 208 9.80 1.57 20.35
CA CYS A 208 10.33 2.65 21.15
C CYS A 208 10.49 2.26 22.63
N ARG A 209 11.60 2.68 23.21
CA ARG A 209 11.69 2.79 24.66
C ARG A 209 11.00 4.08 25.10
N ARG A 210 9.94 3.95 25.91
CA ARG A 210 9.22 5.08 26.47
C ARG A 210 10.05 5.81 27.53
N VAL A 211 9.99 7.14 27.48
CA VAL A 211 10.57 8.07 28.45
C VAL A 211 9.47 9.03 28.90
N ASP A 212 9.03 8.91 30.14
CA ASP A 212 8.03 9.82 30.71
C ASP A 212 8.69 11.14 31.11
N CYS A 213 8.26 12.23 30.50
CA CYS A 213 8.78 13.56 30.74
C CYS A 213 8.12 14.18 31.97
N ALA A 214 8.91 14.60 32.94
CA ALA A 214 8.40 15.35 34.09
C ALA A 214 7.92 16.74 33.65
N PRO A 215 6.88 17.31 34.31
CA PRO A 215 6.47 18.68 34.06
C PRO A 215 7.62 19.66 34.23
N ALA A 216 7.91 20.43 33.20
CA ALA A 216 8.92 21.46 33.24
C ALA A 216 8.44 22.67 34.07
N PRO A 217 9.33 23.36 34.81
CA PRO A 217 8.94 24.55 35.53
C PRO A 217 8.38 25.61 34.58
N ALA A 218 7.38 26.35 35.04
CA ALA A 218 6.86 27.48 34.28
C ALA A 218 7.98 28.48 33.98
N PRO A 219 7.96 29.12 32.79
CA PRO A 219 8.99 30.14 32.49
C PRO A 219 9.06 31.19 33.58
N ALA A 220 10.26 31.43 34.07
CA ALA A 220 10.50 32.50 35.06
C ALA A 220 10.38 33.85 34.34
N GLY A 221 9.30 34.57 34.59
CA GLY A 221 9.02 35.90 34.03
C GLY A 221 7.57 36.31 34.23
N SER A 222 7.26 37.59 34.25
CA SER A 222 5.87 38.04 34.15
C SER A 222 5.31 37.57 32.79
N PRO A 223 4.09 37.01 32.76
CA PRO A 223 3.47 36.71 31.48
C PRO A 223 3.46 37.97 30.61
N GLY A 224 3.91 37.89 29.37
CA GLY A 224 3.87 39.00 28.43
C GLY A 224 2.44 39.59 28.34
N GLU A 225 2.34 40.78 27.77
CA GLU A 225 1.02 41.40 27.58
C GLU A 225 0.10 40.39 26.81
N PRO A 226 -1.11 40.07 27.31
CA PRO A 226 -1.95 39.03 26.74
C PRO A 226 -2.18 39.14 25.20
N ARG A 227 -2.29 40.38 24.71
CA ARG A 227 -2.40 40.62 23.26
C ARG A 227 -1.15 40.24 22.48
N ALA A 228 0.02 40.49 23.05
CA ALA A 228 1.32 40.12 22.43
C ALA A 228 1.48 38.60 22.38
N LEU A 229 1.12 37.89 23.45
CA LEU A 229 1.13 36.42 23.50
C LEU A 229 0.19 35.82 22.44
N ALA A 230 -1.03 36.35 22.35
CA ALA A 230 -1.99 35.90 21.33
C ALA A 230 -1.53 36.18 19.89
N ALA A 231 -0.94 37.36 19.65
CA ALA A 231 -0.36 37.70 18.34
C ALA A 231 0.81 36.78 17.98
N GLN A 232 1.69 36.48 18.95
CA GLN A 232 2.78 35.53 18.76
C GLN A 232 2.29 34.10 18.49
N TYR A 233 1.21 33.68 19.17
CA TYR A 233 0.56 32.39 18.94
C TYR A 233 0.10 32.25 17.50
N VAL A 234 -0.63 33.26 16.97
CA VAL A 234 -1.12 33.25 15.59
C VAL A 234 0.04 33.36 14.60
N ALA A 235 1.05 34.18 14.86
CA ALA A 235 2.27 34.29 14.02
C ALA A 235 3.07 32.97 13.98
N GLY A 236 2.99 32.15 15.03
CA GLY A 236 3.54 30.80 15.09
C GLY A 236 2.59 29.70 14.57
N ASP A 237 1.61 30.07 13.75
CA ASP A 237 0.63 29.17 13.12
C ASP A 237 -0.20 28.36 14.14
N CYS A 238 -0.45 28.96 15.33
CA CYS A 238 -1.25 28.38 16.41
C CYS A 238 -0.74 27.00 16.89
N ARG A 239 0.58 26.79 16.93
CA ARG A 239 1.20 25.51 17.28
C ARG A 239 1.70 25.42 18.72
N ASP A 240 1.69 26.53 19.46
CA ASP A 240 2.09 26.56 20.87
C ASP A 240 1.03 25.90 21.74
N ASP A 241 1.44 25.09 22.71
CA ASP A 241 0.57 24.40 23.67
C ASP A 241 0.67 24.99 25.09
N ASP A 242 1.38 26.12 25.27
CA ASP A 242 1.47 26.80 26.58
C ASP A 242 0.11 27.29 27.04
N PRO A 243 -0.34 26.92 28.27
CA PRO A 243 -1.66 27.27 28.77
C PRO A 243 -1.91 28.78 28.87
N ALA A 244 -0.87 29.60 29.17
CA ALA A 244 -1.03 31.06 29.26
C ALA A 244 -1.22 31.68 27.87
N THR A 245 -0.48 31.20 26.88
CA THR A 245 -0.61 31.59 25.47
C THR A 245 -2.00 31.24 24.93
N LEU A 246 -2.48 30.02 25.20
CA LEU A 246 -3.80 29.57 24.78
C LEU A 246 -4.93 30.36 25.47
N ALA A 247 -4.80 30.67 26.75
CA ALA A 247 -5.75 31.52 27.48
C ALA A 247 -5.80 32.93 26.88
N ALA A 248 -4.64 33.55 26.67
CA ALA A 248 -4.55 34.88 26.06
C ALA A 248 -5.24 34.95 24.68
N TYR A 249 -5.05 33.93 23.85
CA TYR A 249 -5.73 33.84 22.54
C TYR A 249 -7.26 33.66 22.67
N ARG A 250 -7.72 32.82 23.60
CA ARG A 250 -9.15 32.58 23.82
C ARG A 250 -9.88 33.83 24.35
N ASP A 251 -9.21 34.64 25.14
CA ASP A 251 -9.75 35.85 25.74
C ASP A 251 -9.85 37.03 24.78
N LEU A 252 -9.20 36.97 23.60
CA LEU A 252 -9.39 38.00 22.57
C LEU A 252 -10.80 38.03 22.03
N ALA A 253 -11.28 39.24 21.70
CA ALA A 253 -12.53 39.42 20.97
C ALA A 253 -12.48 38.67 19.60
N PRO A 254 -13.62 38.11 19.15
CA PRO A 254 -13.64 37.34 17.87
C PRO A 254 -13.09 38.10 16.67
N ASP A 255 -13.45 39.38 16.53
CA ASP A 255 -12.99 40.24 15.43
C ASP A 255 -11.49 40.57 15.51
N GLU A 256 -10.91 40.57 16.70
CA GLU A 256 -9.46 40.75 16.88
C GLU A 256 -8.71 39.47 16.50
N ARG A 257 -9.22 38.30 16.90
CA ARG A 257 -8.67 37.01 16.45
C ARG A 257 -8.69 36.88 14.94
N GLN A 258 -9.84 37.19 14.32
CA GLN A 258 -9.99 37.16 12.85
C GLN A 258 -8.95 38.05 12.14
N ARG A 259 -8.75 39.28 12.62
CA ARG A 259 -7.72 40.19 12.05
C ARG A 259 -6.32 39.65 12.15
N LEU A 260 -5.97 38.97 13.26
CA LEU A 260 -4.65 38.32 13.39
C LEU A 260 -4.49 37.20 12.37
N HIS A 261 -5.52 36.38 12.18
CA HIS A 261 -5.51 35.32 11.19
C HIS A 261 -5.42 35.88 9.75
N ASP A 262 -6.17 36.91 9.40
CA ASP A 262 -6.10 37.55 8.09
C ASP A 262 -4.70 38.10 7.83
N THR A 263 -4.12 38.83 8.79
CA THR A 263 -2.75 39.35 8.68
C THR A 263 -1.73 38.26 8.44
N ARG A 264 -1.86 37.14 9.16
CA ARG A 264 -0.95 35.98 8.98
C ARG A 264 -1.13 35.33 7.63
N ALA A 265 -2.38 35.12 7.20
CA ALA A 265 -2.71 34.56 5.90
C ALA A 265 -2.15 35.41 4.75
N ASP A 266 -2.27 36.74 4.83
CA ASP A 266 -1.71 37.68 3.83
C ASP A 266 -0.17 37.54 3.74
N GLN A 267 0.50 37.38 4.89
CA GLN A 267 1.96 37.13 4.92
C GLN A 267 2.33 35.81 4.24
N LEU A 268 1.56 34.74 4.49
CA LEU A 268 1.80 33.42 3.91
C LEU A 268 1.55 33.43 2.39
N GLU A 269 0.48 34.08 1.92
CA GLU A 269 0.21 34.27 0.50
C GLU A 269 1.33 35.05 -0.20
N ALA A 270 1.79 36.16 0.41
CA ALA A 270 2.87 36.98 -0.14
C ALA A 270 4.22 36.23 -0.19
N ALA A 271 4.42 35.22 0.64
CA ALA A 271 5.63 34.40 0.63
C ALA A 271 5.64 33.36 -0.50
N GLU A 272 4.48 33.04 -1.10
CA GLU A 272 4.30 32.05 -2.18
C GLU A 272 4.97 30.69 -1.86
N ASP A 273 5.06 30.34 -0.58
CA ASP A 273 5.68 29.08 -0.14
C ASP A 273 4.71 27.91 -0.35
N PRO A 274 5.01 26.94 -1.24
CA PRO A 274 4.14 25.82 -1.51
C PRO A 274 3.94 24.90 -0.30
N VAL A 275 4.84 24.94 0.68
CA VAL A 275 4.73 24.12 1.91
C VAL A 275 3.58 24.63 2.77
N THR A 276 3.55 25.93 3.07
CA THR A 276 2.51 26.53 3.90
C THR A 276 1.15 26.58 3.21
N ALA A 277 1.10 26.46 1.88
CA ALA A 277 -0.12 26.42 1.09
C ALA A 277 -1.02 25.20 1.39
N LEU A 278 -0.47 24.10 1.93
CA LEU A 278 -1.22 22.91 2.29
C LEU A 278 -1.52 22.81 3.80
N GLY A 279 -0.94 23.68 4.62
CA GLY A 279 -1.07 23.67 6.08
C GLY A 279 -1.57 24.99 6.65
N ALA A 280 -0.65 25.91 6.87
CA ALA A 280 -0.93 27.16 7.59
C ALA A 280 -1.89 28.08 6.86
N LEU A 281 -1.75 28.27 5.55
CA LEU A 281 -2.59 29.20 4.79
C LEU A 281 -4.09 28.85 4.84
N PRO A 282 -4.53 27.62 4.49
CA PRO A 282 -5.94 27.24 4.60
C PRO A 282 -6.47 27.37 6.03
N PHE A 283 -5.65 27.05 7.03
CA PHE A 283 -6.03 27.19 8.44
C PHE A 283 -6.31 28.64 8.82
N HIS A 284 -5.43 29.56 8.44
CA HIS A 284 -5.62 30.99 8.79
C HIS A 284 -6.77 31.62 8.01
N ARG A 285 -6.97 31.29 6.73
CA ARG A 285 -8.12 31.77 5.93
C ARG A 285 -9.46 31.26 6.47
N GLU A 286 -9.50 30.03 6.99
CA GLU A 286 -10.69 29.46 7.64
C GLU A 286 -11.09 30.22 8.92
N HIS A 287 -10.09 30.71 9.69
CA HIS A 287 -10.30 31.39 10.98
C HIS A 287 -10.27 32.92 10.84
N GLY A 288 -10.09 33.45 9.65
CA GLY A 288 -10.13 34.88 9.34
C GLY A 288 -11.52 35.47 9.27
N SER A 289 -11.63 36.68 8.76
CA SER A 289 -12.89 37.43 8.67
C SER A 289 -13.83 36.93 7.55
N ASP A 290 -13.30 36.19 6.55
CA ASP A 290 -14.06 35.65 5.42
C ASP A 290 -13.88 34.13 5.25
N PRO A 291 -14.38 33.31 6.20
CA PRO A 291 -14.28 31.87 6.10
C PRO A 291 -15.06 31.28 4.93
N LEU A 292 -16.18 31.87 4.52
CA LEU A 292 -17.02 31.41 3.42
C LEU A 292 -16.53 31.82 2.03
N GLY A 293 -15.70 32.85 1.92
CA GLY A 293 -15.06 33.27 0.68
C GLY A 293 -13.61 32.76 0.60
N ALA A 294 -12.68 33.50 1.23
CA ALA A 294 -11.26 33.21 1.20
C ALA A 294 -10.91 31.86 1.87
N GLY A 295 -11.60 31.51 2.98
CA GLY A 295 -11.40 30.24 3.67
C GLY A 295 -11.71 29.04 2.81
N LEU A 296 -12.91 28.99 2.21
CA LEU A 296 -13.31 27.91 1.32
C LEU A 296 -12.44 27.86 0.05
N ALA A 297 -12.01 29.00 -0.50
CA ALA A 297 -11.14 29.05 -1.69
C ALA A 297 -9.75 28.44 -1.41
N ALA A 298 -9.13 28.79 -0.28
CA ALA A 298 -7.84 28.23 0.11
C ALA A 298 -7.93 26.72 0.37
N MET A 299 -8.99 26.24 1.04
CA MET A 299 -9.23 24.80 1.25
C MET A 299 -9.47 24.05 -0.07
N GLU A 300 -10.22 24.63 -1.03
CA GLU A 300 -10.48 24.02 -2.34
C GLU A 300 -9.18 23.86 -3.13
N GLN A 301 -8.29 24.85 -3.11
CA GLN A 301 -7.00 24.77 -3.74
C GLN A 301 -6.10 23.72 -3.10
N ALA A 302 -6.01 23.69 -1.78
CA ALA A 302 -5.24 22.68 -1.04
C ALA A 302 -5.77 21.27 -1.29
N MET A 303 -7.09 21.08 -1.24
CA MET A 303 -7.77 19.82 -1.53
C MET A 303 -7.47 19.33 -2.96
N THR A 304 -7.50 20.23 -3.95
CA THR A 304 -7.18 19.90 -5.35
C THR A 304 -5.72 19.43 -5.47
N THR A 305 -4.80 20.13 -4.84
CA THR A 305 -3.39 19.72 -4.82
C THR A 305 -3.22 18.35 -4.14
N CYS A 306 -3.86 18.13 -2.99
CA CYS A 306 -3.77 16.86 -2.28
C CYS A 306 -4.30 15.67 -3.09
N VAL A 307 -5.42 15.80 -3.79
CA VAL A 307 -5.95 14.70 -4.62
C VAL A 307 -5.05 14.38 -5.81
N LEU A 308 -4.39 15.39 -6.39
CA LEU A 308 -3.44 15.19 -7.48
C LEU A 308 -2.20 14.39 -7.04
N HIS A 309 -1.83 14.50 -5.78
CA HIS A 309 -0.70 13.77 -5.20
C HIS A 309 -1.11 12.44 -4.51
N GLY A 310 -2.41 12.17 -4.35
CA GLY A 310 -2.92 10.97 -3.68
C GLY A 310 -2.91 11.06 -2.14
N PHE A 311 -2.91 12.27 -1.58
CA PHE A 311 -2.95 12.52 -0.13
C PHE A 311 -4.40 12.49 0.37
N TYR A 312 -5.01 11.31 0.36
CA TYR A 312 -6.45 11.15 0.58
C TYR A 312 -6.91 11.53 1.98
N ASP A 313 -6.11 11.33 3.01
CA ASP A 313 -6.45 11.73 4.38
C ASP A 313 -6.54 13.26 4.50
N ALA A 314 -5.63 13.99 3.87
CA ALA A 314 -5.70 15.45 3.80
C ALA A 314 -6.89 15.93 2.96
N VAL A 315 -7.21 15.27 1.84
CA VAL A 315 -8.44 15.55 1.06
C VAL A 315 -9.67 15.38 1.95
N LEU A 316 -9.74 14.30 2.72
CA LEU A 316 -10.84 14.03 3.63
C LEU A 316 -10.98 15.11 4.72
N ASP A 317 -9.87 15.58 5.29
CA ASP A 317 -9.86 16.68 6.27
C ASP A 317 -10.42 17.97 5.66
N PHE A 318 -9.90 18.40 4.51
CA PHE A 318 -10.40 19.60 3.83
C PHE A 318 -11.88 19.48 3.43
N CYS A 319 -12.29 18.33 2.92
CA CYS A 319 -13.69 18.07 2.60
C CYS A 319 -14.59 18.22 3.83
N ARG A 320 -14.20 17.63 4.97
CA ARG A 320 -14.97 17.71 6.22
C ARG A 320 -15.07 19.15 6.73
N ARG A 321 -13.98 19.89 6.75
CA ARG A 321 -13.93 21.30 7.18
C ARG A 321 -14.75 22.19 6.27
N GLY A 322 -14.61 22.08 4.95
CA GLY A 322 -15.41 22.84 3.99
C GLY A 322 -16.91 22.50 4.08
N ARG A 323 -17.25 21.24 4.30
CA ARG A 323 -18.65 20.81 4.55
C ARG A 323 -19.20 21.33 5.87
N ALA A 324 -18.39 21.48 6.91
CA ALA A 324 -18.83 22.07 8.18
C ALA A 324 -19.23 23.55 8.05
N LEU A 325 -18.61 24.27 7.09
CA LEU A 325 -18.92 25.68 6.80
C LEU A 325 -20.07 25.86 5.79
N THR A 326 -20.58 24.80 5.17
CA THR A 326 -21.53 24.87 4.07
C THR A 326 -22.75 23.99 4.32
N ASP A 327 -23.87 24.32 3.68
CA ASP A 327 -25.14 23.59 3.77
C ASP A 327 -25.78 23.42 2.37
N TRP A 328 -26.84 22.60 2.29
CA TRP A 328 -27.57 22.34 1.04
C TRP A 328 -28.64 23.38 0.71
N GLU A 329 -28.99 24.23 1.66
CA GLU A 329 -30.08 25.21 1.47
C GLU A 329 -29.58 26.51 0.86
N THR A 330 -28.48 27.04 1.41
CA THR A 330 -27.96 28.36 1.03
C THR A 330 -26.68 28.30 0.19
N THR A 331 -25.87 27.24 0.36
CA THR A 331 -24.54 27.09 -0.24
C THR A 331 -24.35 25.78 -0.99
N ALA A 332 -25.41 25.19 -1.54
CA ALA A 332 -25.43 23.85 -2.15
C ALA A 332 -24.28 23.60 -3.15
N ARG A 333 -23.96 24.58 -4.01
CA ARG A 333 -22.87 24.44 -4.99
C ARG A 333 -21.51 24.29 -4.30
N ARG A 334 -21.23 25.10 -3.28
CA ARG A 334 -19.98 25.02 -2.51
C ARG A 334 -19.92 23.73 -1.70
N ARG A 335 -21.04 23.33 -1.09
CA ARG A 335 -21.12 22.04 -0.39
C ARG A 335 -20.81 20.87 -1.33
N TRP A 336 -21.30 20.93 -2.57
CA TRP A 336 -20.95 19.93 -3.60
C TRP A 336 -19.46 19.94 -3.94
N THR A 337 -18.79 21.09 -4.05
CA THR A 337 -17.34 21.19 -4.26
C THR A 337 -16.58 20.35 -3.22
N PHE A 338 -16.94 20.46 -1.93
CA PHE A 338 -16.35 19.67 -0.85
C PHE A 338 -16.94 18.26 -0.67
N SER A 339 -17.83 17.84 -1.55
CA SER A 339 -18.41 16.49 -1.55
C SER A 339 -18.00 15.67 -2.75
N THR A 340 -17.68 16.31 -3.88
CA THR A 340 -17.46 15.63 -5.17
C THR A 340 -16.28 14.65 -5.16
N LEU A 341 -15.23 14.91 -4.38
CA LEU A 341 -14.04 14.04 -4.25
C LEU A 341 -14.19 12.97 -3.18
N LEU A 342 -15.16 13.12 -2.26
CA LEU A 342 -15.34 12.18 -1.13
C LEU A 342 -15.60 10.73 -1.56
N PRO A 343 -16.45 10.43 -2.57
CA PRO A 343 -16.66 9.04 -2.97
C PRO A 343 -15.37 8.35 -3.41
N THR A 344 -14.52 9.02 -4.19
CA THR A 344 -13.22 8.49 -4.62
C THR A 344 -12.25 8.37 -3.44
N THR A 345 -12.16 9.41 -2.62
CA THR A 345 -11.28 9.45 -1.44
C THR A 345 -11.65 8.38 -0.42
N LEU A 346 -12.92 8.29 -0.04
CA LEU A 346 -13.41 7.31 0.93
C LEU A 346 -13.28 5.87 0.38
N SER A 347 -13.49 5.67 -0.93
CA SER A 347 -13.25 4.38 -1.58
C SER A 347 -11.78 3.99 -1.50
N ALA A 348 -10.87 4.92 -1.76
CA ALA A 348 -9.43 4.69 -1.65
C ALA A 348 -9.02 4.37 -0.20
N LEU A 349 -9.70 4.98 0.79
CA LEU A 349 -9.48 4.74 2.22
C LEU A 349 -10.22 3.49 2.76
N GLY A 350 -10.91 2.71 1.92
CA GLY A 350 -11.65 1.51 2.33
C GLY A 350 -12.92 1.82 3.13
N ARG A 351 -13.51 3.01 2.96
CA ARG A 351 -14.69 3.50 3.70
C ARG A 351 -15.91 3.58 2.79
N ALA A 352 -16.25 2.43 2.19
CA ALA A 352 -17.25 2.33 1.12
C ALA A 352 -18.67 2.75 1.57
N GLU A 353 -19.06 2.48 2.81
CA GLU A 353 -20.38 2.84 3.34
C GLU A 353 -20.55 4.36 3.48
N GLU A 354 -19.51 5.05 3.94
CA GLU A 354 -19.51 6.51 3.99
C GLU A 354 -19.52 7.13 2.59
N ALA A 355 -18.77 6.53 1.64
CA ALA A 355 -18.79 6.97 0.25
C ALA A 355 -20.21 6.88 -0.35
N GLU A 356 -20.94 5.79 -0.07
CA GLU A 356 -22.32 5.63 -0.52
C GLU A 356 -23.25 6.66 0.11
N ALA A 357 -23.12 6.92 1.42
CA ALA A 357 -23.92 7.94 2.10
C ALA A 357 -23.74 9.33 1.47
N ILE A 358 -22.50 9.70 1.08
CA ILE A 358 -22.24 10.95 0.35
C ILE A 358 -22.93 10.97 -1.02
N CYS A 359 -22.90 9.83 -1.72
CA CYS A 359 -23.59 9.69 -3.01
C CYS A 359 -25.11 9.84 -2.87
N ASP A 360 -25.69 9.24 -1.83
CA ASP A 360 -27.14 9.33 -1.53
C ASP A 360 -27.55 10.77 -1.17
N GLU A 361 -26.77 11.45 -0.33
CA GLU A 361 -26.99 12.86 0.04
C GLU A 361 -27.00 13.74 -1.22
N ALA A 362 -26.01 13.57 -2.10
CA ALA A 362 -25.93 14.33 -3.34
C ALA A 362 -27.13 14.08 -4.28
N ARG A 363 -27.60 12.85 -4.39
CA ARG A 363 -28.78 12.50 -5.20
C ARG A 363 -30.05 13.20 -4.73
N VAL A 364 -30.19 13.40 -3.42
CA VAL A 364 -31.36 14.07 -2.84
C VAL A 364 -31.34 15.58 -3.07
N HIS A 365 -30.15 16.21 -2.93
CA HIS A 365 -30.05 17.66 -2.87
C HIS A 365 -29.65 18.33 -4.18
N MET A 366 -28.96 17.63 -5.08
CA MET A 366 -28.49 18.19 -6.34
C MET A 366 -29.45 17.85 -7.48
N ARG A 367 -29.63 18.83 -8.41
CA ARG A 367 -30.48 18.67 -9.60
C ARG A 367 -29.68 18.65 -10.90
N ASP A 368 -28.37 18.93 -10.85
CA ASP A 368 -27.51 18.93 -12.01
C ASP A 368 -27.31 17.50 -12.53
N PRO A 369 -27.66 17.19 -13.78
CA PRO A 369 -27.46 15.86 -14.37
C PRO A 369 -25.99 15.39 -14.32
N ARG A 370 -25.02 16.29 -14.37
CA ARG A 370 -23.59 15.95 -14.28
C ARG A 370 -23.24 15.38 -12.90
N VAL A 371 -23.84 15.93 -11.84
CA VAL A 371 -23.66 15.42 -10.49
C VAL A 371 -24.26 14.01 -10.40
N HIS A 372 -25.47 13.80 -10.91
CA HIS A 372 -26.10 12.47 -10.94
C HIS A 372 -25.28 11.46 -11.73
N MET A 373 -24.68 11.86 -12.85
CA MET A 373 -23.79 11.05 -13.65
C MET A 373 -22.54 10.60 -12.86
N GLN A 374 -21.87 11.54 -12.20
CA GLN A 374 -20.68 11.25 -11.36
C GLN A 374 -21.01 10.34 -10.19
N VAL A 375 -22.10 10.62 -9.49
CA VAL A 375 -22.57 9.83 -8.34
C VAL A 375 -22.98 8.43 -8.77
N ALA A 376 -23.64 8.27 -9.93
CA ALA A 376 -24.01 6.96 -10.47
C ALA A 376 -22.77 6.12 -10.80
N TYR A 377 -21.75 6.71 -11.44
CA TYR A 377 -20.47 6.05 -11.70
C TYR A 377 -19.77 5.64 -10.39
N ALA A 378 -19.65 6.56 -9.43
CA ALA A 378 -19.03 6.27 -8.14
C ALA A 378 -19.72 5.12 -7.42
N THR A 379 -21.07 5.13 -7.38
CA THR A 379 -21.87 4.05 -6.77
C THR A 379 -21.67 2.72 -7.51
N ALA A 380 -21.60 2.73 -8.84
CA ALA A 380 -21.29 1.51 -9.61
C ALA A 380 -19.94 0.92 -9.22
N MET A 381 -18.90 1.76 -9.09
CA MET A 381 -17.55 1.31 -8.69
C MET A 381 -17.49 0.82 -7.24
N LEU A 382 -18.29 1.40 -6.32
CA LEU A 382 -18.42 0.89 -4.96
C LEU A 382 -18.89 -0.56 -4.96
N TYR A 383 -19.97 -0.88 -5.67
CA TYR A 383 -20.52 -2.23 -5.74
C TYR A 383 -19.67 -3.20 -6.54
N THR A 384 -18.81 -2.70 -7.44
CA THR A 384 -17.92 -3.54 -8.27
C THR A 384 -16.70 -4.02 -7.52
N ARG A 385 -15.98 -3.11 -6.84
CA ARG A 385 -14.63 -3.40 -6.32
C ARG A 385 -14.28 -2.85 -4.94
N HIS A 386 -14.98 -1.81 -4.45
CA HIS A 386 -14.59 -1.13 -3.21
C HIS A 386 -15.30 -1.66 -1.96
N ARG A 387 -16.30 -2.53 -2.11
CA ARG A 387 -16.90 -3.28 -1.00
C ARG A 387 -16.15 -4.59 -0.78
N ALA A 388 -16.23 -5.11 0.46
CA ALA A 388 -15.74 -6.45 0.78
C ALA A 388 -16.30 -7.50 -0.21
N PRO A 389 -15.55 -8.55 -0.58
CA PRO A 389 -15.95 -9.50 -1.62
C PRO A 389 -17.37 -10.05 -1.46
N GLY A 390 -17.78 -10.42 -0.24
CA GLY A 390 -19.14 -10.93 0.04
C GLY A 390 -20.25 -9.87 0.03
N ARG A 391 -19.93 -8.58 -0.12
CA ARG A 391 -20.88 -7.46 -0.18
C ARG A 391 -20.89 -6.78 -1.55
N ARG A 392 -20.17 -7.32 -2.54
CA ARG A 392 -20.19 -6.83 -3.94
C ARG A 392 -21.50 -7.25 -4.61
N ASP A 393 -22.05 -6.37 -5.44
CA ASP A 393 -23.31 -6.59 -6.17
C ASP A 393 -23.17 -6.04 -7.59
N HIS A 394 -22.79 -6.91 -8.50
CA HIS A 394 -22.53 -6.54 -9.90
C HIS A 394 -23.81 -6.23 -10.69
N GLU A 395 -24.98 -6.71 -10.28
CA GLU A 395 -26.26 -6.35 -10.91
C GLU A 395 -26.62 -4.90 -10.56
N ARG A 396 -26.48 -4.55 -9.29
CA ARG A 396 -26.69 -3.19 -8.82
C ARG A 396 -25.65 -2.23 -9.41
N ALA A 397 -24.38 -2.66 -9.52
CA ALA A 397 -23.35 -1.90 -10.23
C ALA A 397 -23.73 -1.64 -11.70
N THR A 398 -24.25 -2.66 -12.41
CA THR A 398 -24.71 -2.53 -13.80
C THR A 398 -25.87 -1.54 -13.93
N ALA A 399 -26.83 -1.53 -13.02
CA ALA A 399 -27.93 -0.57 -13.03
C ALA A 399 -27.43 0.88 -12.89
N TRP A 400 -26.49 1.09 -11.98
CA TRP A 400 -25.92 2.43 -11.76
C TRP A 400 -25.03 2.90 -12.90
N ILE A 401 -24.18 2.04 -13.48
CA ILE A 401 -23.34 2.46 -14.60
C ILE A 401 -24.17 2.77 -15.83
N ASN A 402 -25.25 2.02 -16.08
CA ASN A 402 -26.19 2.31 -17.17
C ASN A 402 -26.88 3.68 -16.97
N THR A 403 -27.18 4.05 -15.74
CA THR A 403 -27.67 5.40 -15.42
C THR A 403 -26.65 6.48 -15.80
N ALA A 404 -25.38 6.29 -15.48
CA ALA A 404 -24.32 7.20 -15.87
C ALA A 404 -24.14 7.30 -17.39
N ILE A 405 -24.21 6.16 -18.10
CA ILE A 405 -24.15 6.09 -19.57
C ILE A 405 -25.33 6.85 -20.20
N ALA A 406 -26.55 6.63 -19.71
CA ALA A 406 -27.74 7.29 -20.21
C ALA A 406 -27.63 8.83 -20.07
N ILE A 407 -27.18 9.32 -18.91
CA ILE A 407 -26.99 10.76 -18.70
C ILE A 407 -25.87 11.29 -19.61
N SER A 408 -24.73 10.60 -19.70
CA SER A 408 -23.61 11.05 -20.54
C SER A 408 -23.98 11.15 -22.01
N SER A 409 -24.82 10.23 -22.51
CA SER A 409 -25.29 10.25 -23.92
C SER A 409 -26.16 11.45 -24.27
N LEU A 410 -26.72 12.13 -23.27
CA LEU A 410 -27.58 13.31 -23.40
C LEU A 410 -26.81 14.64 -23.18
N LEU A 411 -25.52 14.62 -22.90
CA LEU A 411 -24.74 15.84 -22.73
C LEU A 411 -24.76 16.68 -24.02
N PRO A 412 -24.99 18.02 -23.92
CA PRO A 412 -25.16 18.87 -25.10
C PRO A 412 -23.84 19.06 -25.88
N ASP A 413 -22.71 19.15 -25.18
CA ASP A 413 -21.41 19.28 -25.83
C ASP A 413 -20.94 17.93 -26.38
N ALA A 414 -20.64 17.86 -27.69
CA ALA A 414 -20.30 16.64 -28.39
C ALA A 414 -19.00 16.00 -27.86
N ARG A 415 -17.98 16.82 -27.54
CA ARG A 415 -16.69 16.32 -27.03
C ARG A 415 -16.84 15.73 -25.62
N SER A 416 -17.49 16.47 -24.72
CA SER A 416 -17.78 15.99 -23.36
C SER A 416 -18.66 14.72 -23.39
N ARG A 417 -19.62 14.66 -24.31
CA ARG A 417 -20.48 13.49 -24.51
C ARG A 417 -19.66 12.28 -24.96
N ALA A 418 -18.82 12.43 -25.97
CA ALA A 418 -17.96 11.36 -26.49
C ALA A 418 -17.03 10.83 -25.39
N PHE A 419 -16.30 11.71 -24.73
CA PHE A 419 -15.38 11.33 -23.64
C PHE A 419 -16.12 10.64 -22.48
N SER A 420 -17.19 11.27 -21.95
CA SER A 420 -17.91 10.73 -20.79
C SER A 420 -18.57 9.38 -21.10
N THR A 421 -19.11 9.21 -22.30
CA THR A 421 -19.73 7.94 -22.70
C THR A 421 -18.69 6.82 -22.75
N VAL A 422 -17.52 7.07 -23.36
CA VAL A 422 -16.43 6.08 -23.39
C VAL A 422 -15.90 5.78 -21.98
N PHE A 423 -15.74 6.80 -21.14
CA PHE A 423 -15.33 6.61 -19.74
C PHE A 423 -16.28 5.70 -18.97
N HIS A 424 -17.60 5.87 -19.13
CA HIS A 424 -18.59 5.03 -18.46
C HIS A 424 -18.69 3.63 -19.08
N HIS A 425 -18.52 3.48 -20.40
CA HIS A 425 -18.41 2.16 -21.01
C HIS A 425 -17.18 1.37 -20.55
N ASN A 426 -16.08 2.05 -20.29
CA ASN A 426 -14.92 1.42 -19.65
C ASN A 426 -15.25 0.95 -18.22
N GLY A 427 -16.04 1.71 -17.46
CA GLY A 427 -16.58 1.27 -16.18
C GLY A 427 -17.49 0.04 -16.30
N LEU A 428 -18.36 -0.01 -17.33
CA LEU A 428 -19.19 -1.18 -17.61
C LEU A 428 -18.33 -2.39 -18.00
N ALA A 429 -17.29 -2.21 -18.81
CA ALA A 429 -16.35 -3.29 -19.16
C ALA A 429 -15.70 -3.92 -17.92
N LEU A 430 -15.31 -3.10 -16.94
CA LEU A 430 -14.79 -3.59 -15.68
C LEU A 430 -15.83 -4.44 -14.92
N ILE A 431 -17.10 -4.01 -14.89
CA ILE A 431 -18.19 -4.76 -14.26
C ILE A 431 -18.39 -6.10 -14.96
N GLU A 432 -18.43 -6.14 -16.30
CA GLU A 432 -18.62 -7.37 -17.07
C GLU A 432 -17.45 -8.34 -16.89
N ALA A 433 -16.22 -7.84 -16.79
CA ALA A 433 -15.05 -8.67 -16.44
C ALA A 433 -15.22 -9.34 -15.06
N HIS A 434 -15.66 -8.59 -14.04
CA HIS A 434 -15.93 -9.15 -12.70
C HIS A 434 -17.13 -10.12 -12.66
N ARG A 435 -18.04 -10.02 -13.63
CA ARG A 435 -19.16 -10.97 -13.81
C ARG A 435 -18.77 -12.25 -14.54
N GLY A 436 -17.49 -12.41 -14.91
CA GLY A 436 -17.01 -13.53 -15.70
C GLY A 436 -17.39 -13.45 -17.17
N ARG A 437 -17.60 -12.26 -17.72
CA ARG A 437 -17.92 -12.00 -19.13
C ARG A 437 -16.80 -11.23 -19.83
N PRO A 438 -15.61 -11.82 -19.95
CA PRO A 438 -14.45 -11.11 -20.49
C PRO A 438 -14.57 -10.75 -21.99
N LEU A 439 -15.39 -11.48 -22.77
CA LEU A 439 -15.59 -11.15 -24.19
C LEU A 439 -16.41 -9.88 -24.36
N GLU A 440 -17.46 -9.69 -23.58
CA GLU A 440 -18.26 -8.47 -23.57
C GLU A 440 -17.42 -7.28 -23.07
N ALA A 441 -16.59 -7.50 -22.05
CA ALA A 441 -15.66 -6.47 -21.57
C ALA A 441 -14.67 -6.05 -22.68
N LEU A 442 -14.09 -6.99 -23.41
CA LEU A 442 -13.18 -6.73 -24.51
C LEU A 442 -13.84 -5.93 -25.64
N GLU A 443 -15.09 -6.28 -25.99
CA GLU A 443 -15.85 -5.55 -27.00
C GLU A 443 -16.10 -4.09 -26.59
N LEU A 444 -16.55 -3.86 -25.35
CA LEU A 444 -16.81 -2.52 -24.82
C LEU A 444 -15.55 -1.64 -24.85
N VAL A 445 -14.40 -2.16 -24.40
CA VAL A 445 -13.14 -1.40 -24.43
C VAL A 445 -12.70 -1.10 -25.86
N THR A 446 -12.81 -2.09 -26.77
CA THR A 446 -12.42 -1.92 -28.18
C THR A 446 -13.30 -0.90 -28.89
N GLN A 447 -14.61 -0.92 -28.68
CA GLN A 447 -15.54 0.08 -29.20
C GLN A 447 -15.25 1.48 -28.63
N GLY A 448 -14.94 1.55 -27.33
CA GLY A 448 -14.56 2.79 -26.66
C GLY A 448 -13.31 3.43 -27.29
N MET A 449 -12.26 2.66 -27.54
CA MET A 449 -11.04 3.13 -28.21
C MET A 449 -11.36 3.67 -29.62
N ALA A 450 -12.09 2.92 -30.43
CA ALA A 450 -12.49 3.33 -31.77
C ALA A 450 -13.37 4.60 -31.76
N ALA A 451 -14.19 4.79 -30.73
CA ALA A 451 -14.99 6.00 -30.56
C ALA A 451 -14.13 7.23 -30.23
N LEU A 452 -13.13 7.08 -29.35
CA LEU A 452 -12.17 8.16 -29.04
C LEU A 452 -11.38 8.56 -30.30
N ASP A 453 -10.91 7.58 -31.08
CA ASP A 453 -10.15 7.84 -32.31
C ASP A 453 -10.99 8.59 -33.36
N ARG A 454 -12.27 8.29 -33.45
CA ARG A 454 -13.19 8.91 -34.41
C ARG A 454 -13.66 10.31 -33.98
N GLU A 455 -13.90 10.54 -32.69
CA GLU A 455 -14.63 11.72 -32.20
C GLU A 455 -13.71 12.77 -31.52
N LEU A 456 -12.52 12.37 -31.09
CA LEU A 456 -11.53 13.24 -30.45
C LEU A 456 -10.22 13.21 -31.23
N GLY A 457 -9.45 14.30 -31.19
CA GLY A 457 -8.18 14.43 -31.92
C GLY A 457 -7.11 13.45 -31.44
N GLU A 458 -6.16 13.12 -32.32
CA GLU A 458 -4.95 12.40 -31.94
C GLU A 458 -4.18 13.18 -30.87
N GLY A 459 -3.74 12.49 -29.81
CA GLY A 459 -3.01 13.10 -28.70
C GLY A 459 -3.88 13.73 -27.61
N GLU A 460 -5.20 13.78 -27.78
CA GLU A 460 -6.10 14.20 -26.71
C GLU A 460 -6.41 13.03 -25.77
N HIS A 461 -6.52 13.33 -24.45
CA HIS A 461 -6.84 12.37 -23.42
C HIS A 461 -5.89 11.16 -23.38
N ASN A 462 -4.59 11.36 -23.56
CA ASN A 462 -3.59 10.29 -23.62
C ASN A 462 -3.61 9.40 -22.39
N LEU A 463 -3.81 9.96 -21.19
CA LEU A 463 -3.96 9.18 -19.97
C LEU A 463 -5.15 8.20 -20.07
N HIS A 464 -6.30 8.68 -20.54
CA HIS A 464 -7.48 7.81 -20.67
C HIS A 464 -7.30 6.74 -21.74
N ARG A 465 -6.65 7.07 -22.87
CA ARG A 465 -6.30 6.10 -23.92
C ARG A 465 -5.38 5.00 -23.38
N SER A 466 -4.39 5.36 -22.59
CA SER A 466 -3.50 4.40 -21.92
C SER A 466 -4.24 3.51 -20.94
N VAL A 467 -5.18 4.07 -20.16
CA VAL A 467 -6.04 3.29 -19.25
C VAL A 467 -6.90 2.27 -20.03
N LEU A 468 -7.51 2.66 -21.15
CA LEU A 468 -8.30 1.74 -21.98
C LEU A 468 -7.46 0.61 -22.56
N ARG A 469 -6.26 0.92 -23.11
CA ARG A 469 -5.34 -0.10 -23.63
C ARG A 469 -4.87 -1.05 -22.54
N HIS A 470 -4.53 -0.53 -21.37
CA HIS A 470 -4.13 -1.34 -20.22
C HIS A 470 -5.27 -2.27 -19.78
N ASN A 471 -6.49 -1.78 -19.66
CA ASN A 471 -7.65 -2.61 -19.36
C ASN A 471 -7.90 -3.68 -20.44
N ARG A 472 -7.71 -3.35 -21.71
CA ARG A 472 -7.77 -4.31 -22.80
C ARG A 472 -6.72 -5.41 -22.66
N ALA A 473 -5.47 -5.04 -22.35
CA ALA A 473 -4.39 -5.99 -22.10
C ALA A 473 -4.73 -6.94 -20.95
N THR A 474 -5.28 -6.42 -19.85
CA THR A 474 -5.71 -7.21 -18.68
C THR A 474 -6.79 -8.24 -19.08
N VAL A 475 -7.81 -7.82 -19.84
CA VAL A 475 -8.87 -8.72 -20.31
C VAL A 475 -8.31 -9.78 -21.27
N LEU A 476 -7.43 -9.40 -22.20
CA LEU A 476 -6.78 -10.31 -23.15
C LEU A 476 -5.91 -11.34 -22.41
N THR A 477 -5.20 -10.93 -21.36
CA THR A 477 -4.41 -11.83 -20.48
C THR A 477 -5.33 -12.87 -19.81
N GLY A 478 -6.46 -12.43 -19.27
CA GLY A 478 -7.46 -13.33 -18.68
C GLY A 478 -8.09 -14.32 -19.69
N LEU A 479 -8.13 -13.96 -20.97
CA LEU A 479 -8.60 -14.82 -22.07
C LEU A 479 -7.52 -15.76 -22.63
N GLY A 480 -6.28 -15.71 -22.13
CA GLY A 480 -5.15 -16.46 -22.67
C GLY A 480 -4.62 -15.93 -24.00
N ARG A 481 -5.06 -14.75 -24.46
CA ARG A 481 -4.62 -14.09 -25.72
C ARG A 481 -3.34 -13.28 -25.46
N TYR A 482 -2.28 -13.97 -25.03
CA TYR A 482 -1.10 -13.37 -24.47
C TYR A 482 -0.31 -12.46 -25.44
N GLU A 483 -0.17 -12.87 -26.71
CA GLU A 483 0.56 -12.05 -27.71
C GLU A 483 -0.16 -10.72 -27.99
N GLU A 484 -1.50 -10.72 -28.01
CA GLU A 484 -2.27 -9.49 -28.18
C GLU A 484 -2.17 -8.60 -26.92
N ALA A 485 -2.22 -9.19 -25.73
CA ALA A 485 -2.00 -8.47 -24.48
C ALA A 485 -0.60 -7.83 -24.43
N LEU A 486 0.42 -8.57 -24.88
CA LEU A 486 1.80 -8.08 -24.95
C LEU A 486 1.92 -6.88 -25.91
N ALA A 487 1.24 -6.93 -27.05
CA ALA A 487 1.22 -5.82 -28.00
C ALA A 487 0.62 -4.55 -27.39
N GLU A 488 -0.50 -4.66 -26.65
CA GLU A 488 -1.12 -3.52 -25.96
C GLU A 488 -0.23 -2.97 -24.84
N LEU A 489 0.39 -3.84 -24.02
CA LEU A 489 1.29 -3.40 -22.95
C LEU A 489 2.49 -2.64 -23.49
N ARG A 490 3.08 -3.07 -24.61
CA ARG A 490 4.18 -2.34 -25.26
C ARG A 490 3.76 -0.93 -25.68
N VAL A 491 2.59 -0.78 -26.25
CA VAL A 491 2.08 0.54 -26.66
C VAL A 491 1.87 1.47 -25.46
N VAL A 492 1.35 0.96 -24.32
CA VAL A 492 1.16 1.81 -23.14
C VAL A 492 2.49 2.14 -22.45
N ILE A 493 3.46 1.23 -22.48
CA ILE A 493 4.82 1.46 -21.96
C ILE A 493 5.53 2.52 -22.82
N ASP A 494 5.41 2.46 -24.14
CA ASP A 494 5.99 3.48 -25.02
C ASP A 494 5.39 4.87 -24.78
N ALA A 495 4.10 4.94 -24.44
CA ALA A 495 3.41 6.18 -24.14
C ALA A 495 3.66 6.72 -22.73
N ASP A 496 3.91 5.85 -21.74
CA ASP A 496 4.10 6.18 -20.32
C ASP A 496 5.19 5.28 -19.69
N PRO A 497 6.47 5.44 -20.12
CA PRO A 497 7.54 4.50 -19.82
C PRO A 497 7.95 4.46 -18.34
N TYR A 498 7.54 5.44 -17.56
CA TYR A 498 7.88 5.56 -16.15
C TYR A 498 6.76 5.12 -15.21
N TYR A 499 5.68 4.53 -15.73
CA TYR A 499 4.59 4.03 -14.89
C TYR A 499 4.86 2.58 -14.45
N PRO A 500 5.20 2.32 -13.15
CA PRO A 500 5.71 1.03 -12.69
C PRO A 500 4.75 -0.14 -12.92
N GLU A 501 3.44 0.09 -12.76
CA GLU A 501 2.42 -0.96 -12.88
C GLU A 501 2.37 -1.57 -14.29
N TYR A 502 2.68 -0.81 -15.34
CA TYR A 502 2.72 -1.38 -16.70
C TYR A 502 3.87 -2.37 -16.88
N HIS A 503 5.04 -2.09 -16.29
CA HIS A 503 6.18 -3.00 -16.31
C HIS A 503 5.97 -4.22 -15.40
N LEU A 504 5.25 -4.03 -14.27
CA LEU A 504 4.85 -5.15 -13.41
C LEU A 504 3.93 -6.12 -14.18
N ASP A 505 2.90 -5.60 -14.84
CA ASP A 505 1.97 -6.41 -15.61
C ASP A 505 2.64 -7.06 -16.84
N LEU A 506 3.63 -6.38 -17.44
CA LEU A 506 4.48 -6.98 -18.49
C LEU A 506 5.26 -8.17 -17.93
N GLY A 507 5.89 -8.03 -16.76
CA GLY A 507 6.61 -9.12 -16.10
C GLY A 507 5.69 -10.31 -15.80
N ASN A 508 4.51 -10.05 -15.22
CA ASN A 508 3.50 -11.06 -14.93
C ASN A 508 3.01 -11.79 -16.20
N LEU A 509 2.80 -11.06 -17.29
CA LEU A 509 2.39 -11.66 -18.57
C LEU A 509 3.50 -12.52 -19.17
N LEU A 510 4.74 -12.03 -19.18
CA LEU A 510 5.90 -12.74 -19.70
C LEU A 510 6.19 -14.04 -18.92
N GLN A 511 6.04 -14.00 -17.59
CA GLN A 511 6.14 -15.19 -16.73
C GLN A 511 5.09 -16.24 -17.13
N ARG A 512 3.84 -15.85 -17.34
CA ARG A 512 2.77 -16.76 -17.83
C ARG A 512 3.04 -17.33 -19.22
N MET A 513 3.81 -16.60 -20.05
CA MET A 513 4.23 -17.05 -21.38
C MET A 513 5.49 -17.94 -21.33
N GLY A 514 6.07 -18.19 -20.15
CA GLY A 514 7.33 -18.93 -19.99
C GLY A 514 8.57 -18.15 -20.43
N ARG A 515 8.45 -16.82 -20.65
CA ARG A 515 9.55 -15.94 -21.09
C ARG A 515 10.26 -15.35 -19.86
N HIS A 516 10.88 -16.23 -19.08
CA HIS A 516 11.37 -15.92 -17.73
C HIS A 516 12.46 -14.85 -17.68
N GLU A 517 13.41 -14.84 -18.64
CA GLU A 517 14.47 -13.82 -18.69
C GLU A 517 13.90 -12.41 -18.94
N GLU A 518 12.91 -12.31 -19.83
CA GLU A 518 12.27 -11.03 -20.12
C GLU A 518 11.37 -10.57 -18.95
N ALA A 519 10.73 -11.51 -18.25
CA ALA A 519 9.97 -11.24 -17.05
C ALA A 519 10.88 -10.66 -15.94
N ALA A 520 12.03 -11.27 -15.70
CA ALA A 520 13.02 -10.77 -14.74
C ALA A 520 13.49 -9.35 -15.08
N ALA A 521 13.80 -9.08 -16.35
CA ALA A 521 14.20 -7.74 -16.81
C ALA A 521 13.07 -6.69 -16.62
N ALA A 522 11.81 -7.09 -16.79
CA ALA A 522 10.67 -6.22 -16.54
C ALA A 522 10.53 -5.89 -15.04
N TYR A 523 10.63 -6.89 -14.15
CA TYR A 523 10.61 -6.67 -12.69
C TYR A 523 11.79 -5.81 -12.21
N ASP A 524 13.00 -6.05 -12.75
CA ASP A 524 14.16 -5.20 -12.44
C ASP A 524 14.00 -3.76 -12.94
N THR A 525 13.22 -3.55 -13.97
CA THR A 525 12.85 -2.18 -14.39
C THR A 525 11.95 -1.52 -13.35
N VAL A 526 10.96 -2.23 -12.83
CA VAL A 526 10.06 -1.70 -11.79
C VAL A 526 10.83 -1.24 -10.55
N THR A 527 11.88 -1.98 -10.12
CA THR A 527 12.70 -1.59 -8.95
C THR A 527 13.41 -0.24 -9.12
N ARG A 528 13.58 0.24 -10.35
CA ARG A 528 14.24 1.51 -10.68
C ARG A 528 13.27 2.66 -10.95
N LEU A 529 11.97 2.38 -11.12
CA LEU A 529 10.98 3.37 -11.55
C LEU A 529 10.23 4.06 -10.41
N GLY A 530 10.40 3.61 -9.19
CA GLY A 530 9.71 4.22 -8.05
C GLY A 530 9.89 3.48 -6.74
N PRO A 531 9.13 3.89 -5.72
CA PRO A 531 9.24 3.34 -4.39
C PRO A 531 8.91 1.84 -4.36
N PRO A 532 9.54 1.07 -3.44
CA PRO A 532 9.32 -0.36 -3.33
C PRO A 532 7.90 -0.70 -2.86
N PHE A 533 7.36 -1.82 -3.32
CA PHE A 533 6.08 -2.36 -2.89
C PHE A 533 6.05 -3.88 -2.90
N PRO A 534 5.28 -4.53 -2.01
CA PRO A 534 5.36 -5.97 -1.75
C PRO A 534 5.10 -6.85 -2.99
N GLU A 535 4.10 -6.51 -3.80
CA GLU A 535 3.69 -7.34 -4.94
C GLU A 535 4.79 -7.53 -5.97
N LEU A 536 5.64 -6.52 -6.18
CA LEU A 536 6.78 -6.61 -7.08
C LEU A 536 7.77 -7.70 -6.62
N TYR A 537 8.19 -7.61 -5.37
CA TYR A 537 9.20 -8.53 -4.83
C TYR A 537 8.63 -9.93 -4.64
N TYR A 538 7.34 -10.05 -4.31
CA TYR A 538 6.67 -11.34 -4.26
C TYR A 538 6.69 -12.04 -5.63
N ASN A 539 6.28 -11.34 -6.70
CA ASN A 539 6.26 -11.91 -8.04
C ASN A 539 7.67 -12.23 -8.57
N ARG A 540 8.66 -11.38 -8.27
CA ARG A 540 10.04 -11.63 -8.63
C ARG A 540 10.63 -12.81 -7.84
N GLY A 541 10.32 -12.92 -6.55
CA GLY A 541 10.71 -14.04 -5.70
C GLY A 541 10.13 -15.38 -6.21
N ASP A 542 8.87 -15.38 -6.61
CA ASP A 542 8.21 -16.54 -7.21
C ASP A 542 8.88 -16.96 -8.54
N LEU A 543 9.19 -15.99 -9.40
CA LEU A 543 9.94 -16.24 -10.64
C LEU A 543 11.33 -16.85 -10.34
N ARG A 544 12.09 -16.28 -9.40
CA ARG A 544 13.42 -16.75 -8.99
C ARG A 544 13.37 -18.17 -8.44
N ASN A 545 12.37 -18.44 -7.59
CA ASN A 545 12.14 -19.79 -7.06
C ASN A 545 11.91 -20.79 -8.19
N GLY A 546 11.06 -20.48 -9.16
CA GLY A 546 10.82 -21.32 -10.33
C GLY A 546 12.04 -21.52 -11.24
N GLN A 547 13.05 -20.64 -11.15
CA GLN A 547 14.33 -20.75 -11.85
C GLN A 547 15.44 -21.44 -11.03
N GLY A 548 15.15 -21.82 -9.78
CA GLY A 548 16.13 -22.41 -8.86
C GLY A 548 17.08 -21.41 -8.18
N ASP A 549 16.81 -20.10 -8.28
CA ASP A 549 17.51 -19.07 -7.51
C ASP A 549 16.89 -18.92 -6.13
N GLU A 550 17.09 -19.91 -5.27
CA GLU A 550 16.51 -19.97 -3.93
C GLU A 550 16.99 -18.82 -3.03
N GLU A 551 18.26 -18.42 -3.13
CA GLU A 551 18.78 -17.31 -2.32
C GLU A 551 18.13 -15.99 -2.70
N GLY A 552 17.99 -15.73 -4.00
CA GLY A 552 17.30 -14.56 -4.50
C GLY A 552 15.82 -14.56 -4.14
N ALA A 553 15.15 -15.72 -4.17
CA ALA A 553 13.76 -15.87 -3.78
C ALA A 553 13.57 -15.60 -2.28
N LEU A 554 14.41 -16.19 -1.41
CA LEU A 554 14.37 -15.94 0.04
C LEU A 554 14.61 -14.47 0.38
N ALA A 555 15.54 -13.82 -0.30
CA ALA A 555 15.81 -12.39 -0.13
C ALA A 555 14.58 -11.53 -0.53
N ASP A 556 13.97 -11.84 -1.67
CA ASP A 556 12.77 -11.12 -2.14
C ASP A 556 11.57 -11.33 -1.21
N PHE A 557 11.25 -12.57 -0.80
CA PHE A 557 10.17 -12.82 0.17
C PHE A 557 10.48 -12.19 1.54
N GLY A 558 11.73 -12.21 1.98
CA GLY A 558 12.17 -11.50 3.18
C GLY A 558 11.87 -9.99 3.08
N TYR A 559 12.18 -9.38 1.95
CA TYR A 559 11.92 -7.97 1.72
C TYR A 559 10.42 -7.65 1.61
N VAL A 560 9.61 -8.56 1.03
CA VAL A 560 8.13 -8.44 1.09
C VAL A 560 7.66 -8.28 2.53
N LEU A 561 8.14 -9.15 3.45
CA LEU A 561 7.75 -9.12 4.86
C LEU A 561 8.31 -7.92 5.63
N GLU A 562 9.41 -7.33 5.16
CA GLU A 562 9.85 -6.02 5.64
C GLU A 562 8.92 -4.89 5.19
N LEU A 563 8.42 -4.93 3.95
CA LEU A 563 7.49 -3.93 3.42
C LEU A 563 6.11 -4.08 4.06
N ASP A 564 5.58 -5.30 4.07
CA ASP A 564 4.26 -5.65 4.61
C ASP A 564 4.33 -6.93 5.47
N PRO A 565 4.42 -6.83 6.79
CA PRO A 565 4.39 -7.98 7.68
C PRO A 565 3.06 -8.76 7.64
N GLY A 566 2.01 -8.21 7.03
CA GLY A 566 0.71 -8.86 6.86
C GLY A 566 0.60 -9.71 5.58
N PHE A 567 1.64 -9.80 4.77
CA PHE A 567 1.61 -10.51 3.49
C PHE A 567 1.72 -12.04 3.68
N VAL A 568 0.58 -12.69 3.93
CA VAL A 568 0.51 -14.13 4.30
C VAL A 568 1.19 -15.04 3.26
N ASP A 569 1.01 -14.78 1.96
CA ASP A 569 1.56 -15.63 0.90
C ASP A 569 3.10 -15.63 0.89
N ALA A 570 3.74 -14.54 1.34
CA ALA A 570 5.19 -14.50 1.46
C ALA A 570 5.69 -15.41 2.60
N TYR A 571 4.96 -15.51 3.70
CA TYR A 571 5.26 -16.51 4.75
C TYR A 571 5.12 -17.94 4.23
N VAL A 572 4.07 -18.22 3.43
CA VAL A 572 3.86 -19.54 2.82
C VAL A 572 5.06 -19.94 1.96
N ASN A 573 5.44 -19.07 1.01
CA ASN A 573 6.50 -19.39 0.06
C ASN A 573 7.87 -19.46 0.73
N ARG A 574 8.16 -18.52 1.64
CA ARG A 574 9.45 -18.50 2.35
C ARG A 574 9.59 -19.70 3.29
N ALA A 575 8.52 -20.04 4.04
CA ALA A 575 8.52 -21.24 4.89
C ALA A 575 8.72 -22.52 4.08
N GLY A 576 8.09 -22.65 2.90
CA GLY A 576 8.29 -23.77 2.00
C GLY A 576 9.77 -23.95 1.60
N LEU A 577 10.40 -22.87 1.11
CA LEU A 577 11.83 -22.87 0.75
C LEU A 577 12.73 -23.18 1.95
N LEU A 578 12.44 -22.64 3.14
CA LEU A 578 13.22 -22.91 4.35
C LEU A 578 13.13 -24.38 4.76
N LEU A 579 11.94 -25.00 4.63
CA LEU A 579 11.78 -26.44 4.85
C LEU A 579 12.55 -27.28 3.83
N ASP A 580 12.56 -26.90 2.55
CA ASP A 580 13.33 -27.57 1.50
C ASP A 580 14.84 -27.54 1.78
N ARG A 581 15.32 -26.49 2.42
CA ARG A 581 16.71 -26.32 2.85
C ARG A 581 17.03 -26.95 4.19
N GLY A 582 16.04 -27.50 4.89
CA GLY A 582 16.21 -28.02 6.24
C GLY A 582 16.39 -26.97 7.33
N GLU A 583 16.08 -25.71 7.05
CA GLU A 583 16.16 -24.57 8.00
C GLU A 583 14.89 -24.52 8.87
N THR A 584 14.65 -25.58 9.63
CA THR A 584 13.38 -25.84 10.33
C THR A 584 12.99 -24.78 11.37
N ASP A 585 13.96 -24.17 12.08
CA ASP A 585 13.67 -23.14 13.10
C ASP A 585 13.19 -21.82 12.44
N ALA A 586 13.80 -21.43 11.31
CA ALA A 586 13.38 -20.28 10.55
C ALA A 586 11.99 -20.51 9.91
N ALA A 587 11.76 -21.70 9.37
CA ALA A 587 10.47 -22.11 8.84
C ALA A 587 9.36 -22.07 9.91
N GLU A 588 9.65 -22.56 11.13
CA GLU A 588 8.71 -22.51 12.24
C GLU A 588 8.32 -21.08 12.62
N HIS A 589 9.31 -20.17 12.63
CA HIS A 589 9.05 -18.75 12.88
C HIS A 589 8.05 -18.18 11.86
N ASP A 590 8.27 -18.43 10.58
CA ASP A 590 7.42 -17.94 9.50
C ASP A 590 6.02 -18.56 9.53
N ILE A 591 5.94 -19.88 9.74
CA ILE A 591 4.66 -20.59 9.84
C ILE A 591 3.84 -20.04 11.00
N ARG A 592 4.44 -19.81 12.18
CA ARG A 592 3.74 -19.24 13.33
C ARG A 592 3.27 -17.81 13.06
N ALA A 593 4.16 -16.96 12.54
CA ALA A 593 3.80 -15.57 12.20
C ALA A 593 2.66 -15.51 11.18
N GLY A 594 2.71 -16.35 10.15
CA GLY A 594 1.64 -16.43 9.14
C GLY A 594 0.33 -16.97 9.72
N LEU A 595 0.36 -17.95 10.62
CA LEU A 595 -0.83 -18.50 11.30
C LEU A 595 -1.43 -17.54 12.34
N GLU A 596 -0.65 -16.63 12.93
CA GLU A 596 -1.20 -15.54 13.74
C GLU A 596 -2.06 -14.60 12.91
N LEU A 597 -1.71 -14.37 11.64
CA LEU A 597 -2.45 -13.54 10.70
C LEU A 597 -3.63 -14.28 10.07
N ALA A 598 -3.44 -15.55 9.71
CA ALA A 598 -4.41 -16.39 9.02
C ALA A 598 -4.48 -17.78 9.67
N PRO A 599 -5.19 -17.93 10.81
CA PRO A 599 -5.21 -19.17 11.62
C PRO A 599 -5.70 -20.41 10.87
N ASP A 600 -6.51 -20.23 9.84
CA ASP A 600 -7.09 -21.29 9.02
C ASP A 600 -6.49 -21.39 7.62
N SER A 601 -5.33 -20.78 7.36
CA SER A 601 -4.64 -20.87 6.07
C SER A 601 -4.26 -22.33 5.77
N PRO A 602 -4.84 -22.97 4.72
CA PRO A 602 -4.57 -24.37 4.45
C PRO A 602 -3.11 -24.64 4.10
N LEU A 603 -2.47 -23.71 3.39
CA LEU A 603 -1.07 -23.82 2.96
C LEU A 603 -0.11 -23.74 4.16
N LEU A 604 -0.33 -22.81 5.10
CA LEU A 604 0.48 -22.73 6.32
C LEU A 604 0.25 -23.91 7.25
N LEU A 605 -0.98 -24.44 7.33
CA LEU A 605 -1.28 -25.64 8.07
C LEU A 605 -0.61 -26.89 7.46
N ALA A 606 -0.55 -26.97 6.12
CA ALA A 606 0.19 -28.03 5.43
C ALA A 606 1.71 -27.91 5.68
N ALA A 607 2.26 -26.69 5.63
CA ALA A 607 3.67 -26.43 5.98
C ALA A 607 3.96 -26.79 7.45
N LEU A 608 3.04 -26.49 8.38
CA LEU A 608 3.15 -26.92 9.78
C LEU A 608 3.15 -28.44 9.90
N GLY A 609 2.28 -29.13 9.15
CA GLY A 609 2.23 -30.58 9.11
C GLY A 609 3.57 -31.19 8.64
N ARG A 610 4.15 -30.60 7.58
CA ARG A 610 5.46 -31.01 7.08
C ARG A 610 6.56 -30.77 8.12
N LEU A 611 6.61 -29.59 8.76
CA LEU A 611 7.56 -29.28 9.83
C LEU A 611 7.50 -30.31 10.97
N HIS A 612 6.28 -30.69 11.43
CA HIS A 612 6.11 -31.69 12.44
C HIS A 612 6.54 -33.10 11.96
N ALA A 613 6.29 -33.42 10.69
CA ALA A 613 6.74 -34.70 10.11
C ALA A 613 8.27 -34.76 10.04
N ASP A 614 8.95 -33.68 9.61
CA ASP A 614 10.41 -33.58 9.57
C ASP A 614 11.06 -33.70 10.97
N ARG A 615 10.30 -33.39 12.03
CA ARG A 615 10.69 -33.56 13.44
C ARG A 615 10.23 -34.87 14.03
N GLU A 616 9.69 -35.80 13.26
CA GLU A 616 9.14 -37.09 13.72
C GLU A 616 7.96 -36.95 14.71
N GLU A 617 7.28 -35.81 14.75
CA GLU A 617 6.14 -35.51 15.61
C GLU A 617 4.82 -35.92 14.93
N THR A 618 4.64 -37.23 14.70
CA THR A 618 3.62 -37.84 13.83
C THR A 618 2.19 -37.38 14.16
N GLU A 619 1.80 -37.34 15.44
CA GLU A 619 0.45 -36.93 15.85
C GLU A 619 0.19 -35.45 15.57
N SER A 620 1.16 -34.58 15.81
CA SER A 620 1.07 -33.15 15.52
C SER A 620 0.99 -32.90 14.01
N ALA A 621 1.79 -33.63 13.22
CA ALA A 621 1.78 -33.58 11.77
C ALA A 621 0.41 -33.99 11.20
N ARG A 622 -0.15 -35.12 11.64
CA ARG A 622 -1.47 -35.61 11.25
C ARG A 622 -2.55 -34.57 11.55
N ALA A 623 -2.56 -34.02 12.78
CA ALA A 623 -3.54 -33.00 13.18
C ALA A 623 -3.46 -31.73 12.34
N ALA A 624 -2.25 -31.30 11.96
CA ALA A 624 -2.05 -30.14 11.11
C ALA A 624 -2.56 -30.39 9.68
N PHE A 625 -2.25 -31.56 9.08
CA PHE A 625 -2.79 -31.93 7.75
C PHE A 625 -4.31 -32.10 7.78
N ASP A 626 -4.90 -32.67 8.81
CA ASP A 626 -6.36 -32.80 8.93
C ASP A 626 -7.05 -31.43 9.00
N ARG A 627 -6.46 -30.45 9.71
CA ARG A 627 -6.95 -29.07 9.73
C ARG A 627 -6.83 -28.45 8.33
N ALA A 628 -5.69 -28.63 7.66
CA ALA A 628 -5.51 -28.12 6.30
C ALA A 628 -6.57 -28.66 5.33
N LEU A 629 -6.82 -29.98 5.38
CA LEU A 629 -7.82 -30.66 4.53
C LEU A 629 -9.27 -30.36 4.93
N SER A 630 -9.52 -29.96 6.17
CA SER A 630 -10.83 -29.45 6.58
C SER A 630 -11.15 -28.09 5.94
N ALA A 631 -10.14 -27.25 5.75
CA ALA A 631 -10.26 -25.95 5.12
C ALA A 631 -10.20 -26.03 3.58
N ALA A 632 -9.34 -26.92 3.03
CA ALA A 632 -9.17 -27.18 1.60
C ALA A 632 -9.07 -28.69 1.33
N PRO A 633 -10.19 -29.36 1.06
CA PRO A 633 -10.23 -30.83 0.96
C PRO A 633 -9.31 -31.43 -0.12
N ASP A 634 -9.03 -30.67 -1.18
CA ASP A 634 -8.24 -31.13 -2.33
C ASP A 634 -6.82 -30.55 -2.34
N LEU A 635 -6.33 -30.05 -1.19
CA LEU A 635 -4.97 -29.51 -1.08
C LEU A 635 -3.92 -30.61 -1.22
N VAL A 636 -3.28 -30.68 -2.38
CA VAL A 636 -2.31 -31.71 -2.76
C VAL A 636 -1.20 -31.89 -1.73
N ALA A 637 -0.59 -30.80 -1.28
CA ALA A 637 0.50 -30.86 -0.28
C ALA A 637 0.09 -31.55 1.03
N ALA A 638 -1.13 -31.27 1.51
CA ALA A 638 -1.64 -31.88 2.74
C ALA A 638 -2.06 -33.34 2.51
N LEU A 639 -2.66 -33.66 1.34
CA LEU A 639 -2.99 -35.05 0.97
C LEU A 639 -1.73 -35.91 0.88
N CYS A 640 -0.71 -35.47 0.16
CA CYS A 640 0.55 -36.20 0.03
C CYS A 640 1.28 -36.34 1.37
N GLY A 641 1.31 -35.28 2.19
CA GLY A 641 1.93 -35.33 3.53
C GLY A 641 1.23 -36.32 4.45
N ARG A 642 -0.12 -36.31 4.50
CA ARG A 642 -0.89 -37.25 5.31
C ARG A 642 -0.79 -38.68 4.78
N ALA A 643 -0.77 -38.87 3.46
CA ALA A 643 -0.54 -40.17 2.84
C ALA A 643 0.82 -40.76 3.21
N GLY A 644 1.89 -39.95 3.23
CA GLY A 644 3.19 -40.39 3.72
C GLY A 644 3.16 -40.88 5.17
N LEU A 645 2.56 -40.09 6.07
CA LEU A 645 2.39 -40.51 7.50
C LEU A 645 1.58 -41.80 7.64
N SER A 646 0.52 -41.99 6.85
CA SER A 646 -0.30 -43.20 6.85
C SER A 646 0.48 -44.40 6.35
N PHE A 647 1.31 -44.22 5.33
CA PHE A 647 2.16 -45.26 4.81
C PHE A 647 3.21 -45.70 5.85
N ASP A 648 3.90 -44.75 6.51
CA ASP A 648 4.88 -45.01 7.55
C ASP A 648 4.26 -45.73 8.80
N ALA A 649 2.99 -45.45 9.06
CA ALA A 649 2.22 -46.16 10.12
C ALA A 649 1.74 -47.55 9.66
N GLY A 650 1.99 -47.98 8.42
CA GLY A 650 1.51 -49.26 7.86
C GLY A 650 0.07 -49.22 7.39
N GLU A 651 -0.58 -48.06 7.32
CA GLU A 651 -1.96 -47.83 6.88
C GLU A 651 -2.04 -47.61 5.35
N ALA A 652 -1.58 -48.58 4.56
CA ALA A 652 -1.41 -48.46 3.11
C ALA A 652 -2.71 -48.08 2.37
N ASP A 653 -3.86 -48.62 2.78
CA ASP A 653 -5.15 -48.29 2.16
C ASP A 653 -5.51 -46.81 2.39
N ALA A 654 -5.28 -46.25 3.55
CA ALA A 654 -5.49 -44.85 3.86
C ALA A 654 -4.52 -43.95 3.03
N ALA A 655 -3.27 -44.38 2.90
CA ALA A 655 -2.28 -43.67 2.07
C ALA A 655 -2.71 -43.65 0.58
N LEU A 656 -3.21 -44.78 0.05
CA LEU A 656 -3.70 -44.88 -1.32
C LEU A 656 -4.95 -44.05 -1.58
N ASP A 657 -5.84 -43.90 -0.59
CA ASP A 657 -7.01 -43.02 -0.69
C ASP A 657 -6.59 -41.56 -0.83
N ASP A 658 -5.70 -41.09 0.03
CA ASP A 658 -5.20 -39.71 -0.04
C ASP A 658 -4.39 -39.44 -1.31
N PHE A 659 -3.49 -40.33 -1.73
CA PHE A 659 -2.78 -40.21 -3.01
C PHE A 659 -3.75 -40.27 -4.20
N GLY A 660 -4.82 -41.08 -4.12
CA GLY A 660 -5.86 -41.12 -5.13
C GLY A 660 -6.51 -39.76 -5.34
N ARG A 661 -6.92 -39.12 -4.25
CA ARG A 661 -7.47 -37.76 -4.25
C ARG A 661 -6.44 -36.72 -4.74
N ALA A 662 -5.18 -36.84 -4.35
CA ALA A 662 -4.12 -35.97 -4.83
C ALA A 662 -3.91 -36.09 -6.36
N VAL A 663 -3.96 -37.29 -6.93
CA VAL A 663 -3.89 -37.51 -8.40
C VAL A 663 -5.13 -36.93 -9.08
N GLU A 664 -6.32 -37.01 -8.49
CA GLU A 664 -7.54 -36.38 -9.04
C GLU A 664 -7.40 -34.85 -9.04
N ALA A 665 -6.84 -34.27 -8.00
CA ALA A 665 -6.63 -32.83 -7.86
C ALA A 665 -5.52 -32.30 -8.80
N ALA A 666 -4.45 -33.07 -9.02
CA ALA A 666 -3.32 -32.74 -9.89
C ALA A 666 -2.95 -33.89 -10.84
N PRO A 667 -3.76 -34.14 -11.90
CA PRO A 667 -3.63 -35.32 -12.74
C PRO A 667 -2.36 -35.38 -13.60
N HIS A 668 -1.65 -34.28 -13.78
CA HIS A 668 -0.42 -34.18 -14.56
C HIS A 668 0.85 -34.02 -13.71
N ASP A 669 0.75 -34.22 -12.37
CA ASP A 669 1.92 -34.20 -11.50
C ASP A 669 2.54 -35.61 -11.44
N PRO A 670 3.74 -35.82 -12.05
CA PRO A 670 4.39 -37.13 -12.09
C PRO A 670 4.86 -37.58 -10.69
N ALA A 671 5.22 -36.66 -9.80
CA ALA A 671 5.71 -37.00 -8.46
C ALA A 671 4.61 -37.65 -7.60
N ILE A 672 3.38 -37.18 -7.70
CA ILE A 672 2.25 -37.78 -6.96
C ILE A 672 1.99 -39.19 -7.44
N ARG A 673 2.00 -39.43 -8.75
CA ARG A 673 1.81 -40.75 -9.34
C ARG A 673 2.96 -41.69 -8.96
N TYR A 674 4.19 -41.22 -8.97
CA TYR A 674 5.35 -41.97 -8.52
C TYR A 674 5.21 -42.40 -7.05
N ASN A 675 4.83 -41.47 -6.16
CA ASN A 675 4.60 -41.76 -4.74
C ASN A 675 3.46 -42.77 -4.52
N ARG A 676 2.35 -42.63 -5.26
CA ARG A 676 1.27 -43.62 -5.22
C ARG A 676 1.72 -44.98 -5.69
N ALA A 677 2.46 -45.05 -6.80
CA ALA A 677 3.02 -46.29 -7.32
C ALA A 677 3.99 -46.94 -6.34
N PHE A 678 4.75 -46.15 -5.58
CA PHE A 678 5.61 -46.68 -4.52
C PHE A 678 4.81 -47.44 -3.46
N VAL A 679 3.71 -46.88 -2.97
CA VAL A 679 2.81 -47.51 -2.04
C VAL A 679 2.15 -48.75 -2.65
N LEU A 680 1.64 -48.68 -3.91
CA LEU A 680 1.02 -49.81 -4.64
C LEU A 680 2.00 -51.00 -4.76
N ARG A 681 3.26 -50.72 -5.09
CA ARG A 681 4.32 -51.72 -5.18
C ARG A 681 4.55 -52.43 -3.85
N SER A 682 4.56 -51.69 -2.73
CA SER A 682 4.78 -52.21 -1.38
C SER A 682 3.70 -53.19 -0.94
N VAL A 683 2.46 -53.01 -1.44
CA VAL A 683 1.31 -53.90 -1.15
C VAL A 683 1.04 -54.94 -2.25
N GLY A 684 1.92 -55.00 -3.28
CA GLY A 684 1.83 -56.01 -4.35
C GLY A 684 0.78 -55.71 -5.46
N ARG A 685 0.25 -54.47 -5.53
CA ARG A 685 -0.71 -54.06 -6.59
C ARG A 685 0.04 -53.58 -7.83
N TRP A 686 0.79 -54.51 -8.46
CA TRP A 686 1.77 -54.23 -9.52
C TRP A 686 1.14 -53.67 -10.81
N ASP A 687 -0.08 -54.11 -11.20
CA ASP A 687 -0.77 -53.62 -12.41
C ASP A 687 -1.15 -52.14 -12.27
N GLU A 688 -1.60 -51.73 -11.07
CA GLU A 688 -1.97 -50.36 -10.82
C GLU A 688 -0.74 -49.46 -10.68
N ALA A 689 0.33 -49.98 -10.06
CA ALA A 689 1.60 -49.28 -9.99
C ALA A 689 2.20 -49.06 -11.39
N LEU A 690 2.09 -50.07 -12.28
CA LEU A 690 2.53 -49.93 -13.68
C LEU A 690 1.81 -48.82 -14.41
N ALA A 691 0.48 -48.73 -14.26
CA ALA A 691 -0.33 -47.69 -14.90
C ALA A 691 0.10 -46.26 -14.44
N ASP A 692 0.35 -46.09 -13.12
CA ASP A 692 0.82 -44.81 -12.59
C ASP A 692 2.21 -44.43 -13.09
N LEU A 693 3.14 -45.40 -13.12
CA LEU A 693 4.50 -45.18 -13.59
C LEU A 693 4.57 -44.92 -15.11
N GLU A 694 3.72 -45.58 -15.90
CA GLU A 694 3.59 -45.28 -17.36
C GLU A 694 3.09 -43.85 -17.59
N ALA A 695 2.13 -43.41 -16.81
CA ALA A 695 1.65 -42.04 -16.88
C ALA A 695 2.73 -41.03 -16.42
N ALA A 696 3.41 -41.30 -15.30
CA ALA A 696 4.53 -40.46 -14.83
C ALA A 696 5.68 -40.38 -15.86
N ALA A 697 6.06 -41.53 -16.46
CA ALA A 697 7.12 -41.59 -17.48
C ALA A 697 6.73 -40.86 -18.78
N ALA A 698 5.45 -40.69 -19.10
CA ALA A 698 5.01 -39.90 -20.25
C ALA A 698 5.31 -38.41 -20.04
N ASP A 699 5.19 -37.91 -18.79
CA ASP A 699 5.47 -36.51 -18.44
C ASP A 699 6.95 -36.28 -18.08
N THR A 700 7.67 -37.31 -17.59
CA THR A 700 9.08 -37.24 -17.23
C THR A 700 9.90 -38.41 -17.83
N PRO A 701 10.07 -38.45 -19.17
CA PRO A 701 10.70 -39.59 -19.87
C PRO A 701 12.18 -39.81 -19.51
N ASP A 702 12.87 -38.82 -19.02
CA ASP A 702 14.29 -38.87 -18.67
C ASP A 702 14.57 -39.11 -17.18
N ASP A 703 13.52 -39.21 -16.34
CA ASP A 703 13.67 -39.46 -14.92
C ASP A 703 14.18 -40.90 -14.65
N PRO A 704 15.39 -41.08 -14.05
CA PRO A 704 15.96 -42.38 -13.81
C PRO A 704 15.17 -43.21 -12.79
N GLU A 705 14.60 -42.58 -11.76
CA GLU A 705 13.87 -43.28 -10.69
C GLU A 705 12.55 -43.84 -11.23
N VAL A 706 11.83 -43.04 -12.00
CA VAL A 706 10.58 -43.47 -12.65
C VAL A 706 10.86 -44.62 -13.62
N ARG A 707 11.95 -44.56 -14.39
CA ARG A 707 12.33 -45.63 -15.34
C ARG A 707 12.68 -46.93 -14.62
N GLU A 708 13.47 -46.86 -13.55
CA GLU A 708 13.87 -48.04 -12.76
C GLU A 708 12.64 -48.69 -12.15
N ALA A 709 11.77 -47.90 -11.52
CA ALA A 709 10.52 -48.40 -10.92
C ALA A 709 9.58 -49.04 -11.99
N LEU A 710 9.50 -48.44 -13.17
CA LEU A 710 8.71 -48.97 -14.30
C LEU A 710 9.23 -50.32 -14.77
N GLU A 711 10.54 -50.45 -14.93
CA GLU A 711 11.19 -51.70 -15.35
C GLU A 711 10.97 -52.80 -14.31
N GLU A 712 11.11 -52.51 -13.03
CA GLU A 712 10.84 -53.46 -11.94
C GLU A 712 9.39 -53.98 -11.98
N CYS A 713 8.40 -53.07 -12.14
CA CYS A 713 6.99 -53.48 -12.26
C CYS A 713 6.76 -54.43 -13.46
N ARG A 714 7.37 -54.14 -14.61
CA ARG A 714 7.28 -54.99 -15.81
C ARG A 714 7.88 -56.37 -15.60
N GLN A 715 9.07 -56.44 -14.98
CA GLN A 715 9.71 -57.71 -14.66
C GLN A 715 8.89 -58.55 -13.67
N ARG A 716 8.30 -57.96 -12.65
CA ARG A 716 7.42 -58.64 -11.69
C ARG A 716 6.20 -59.20 -12.34
N LEU A 717 5.53 -58.45 -13.21
CA LEU A 717 4.32 -58.92 -13.92
C LEU A 717 4.59 -59.97 -14.98
N THR A 718 5.80 -60.01 -15.56
CA THR A 718 6.20 -61.07 -16.52
C THR A 718 6.71 -62.34 -15.81
N ALA A 719 7.05 -62.27 -14.54
CA ALA A 719 7.56 -63.41 -13.75
C ALA A 719 6.44 -64.20 -13.03
N VAL A 720 5.20 -63.70 -13.05
CA VAL A 720 3.96 -64.36 -12.56
C VAL A 720 3.23 -64.98 -13.75
#